data_8dad8da99999ccb84823c75d2cd552c1
#
_entry.id   8dad8da99999ccb84823c75d2cd552c1
#
_cell.length_a   1.000
_cell.length_b   1.000
_cell.length_c   1.000
_cell.angle_alpha   90.00
_cell.angle_beta   90.00
_cell.angle_gamma   90.00
#
_symmetry.space_group_name_H-M   'P 1'
#
loop_
_entity.id
_entity.type
_entity.pdbx_description
1 polymer ?
#
loop_
_entity_poly.entity_id
_entity_poly.type
_entity_poly.pdbx_seq_one_letter_code
_entity_poly.pdbx_strand_id
1 'polypeptide(L)'
;MKGNEERDGESASRNHLVFAYYVTGHGFGHATRVVEVVRHLIIAGHDVHVVTGAPDFVFTSEVQSPRLFIRKVLLDCGAVQADALTVDRLASLEKYSETAVVPRVSILETEVEWLNSIKADLVVSDVVPVACRAAADAGVRSVCVTNFSWDFIYAEYVMAAGSHHRSIVWEIAEDYSHSEFLIRLPGYCPMPAFRDVIDVPLVVRRLHRSRNEVRKELGIGDDVKLVILNFGGQPAGWKLKEEYLPSGWLCLVCGASDTQELPPNFVKLAKDAYTPDLIAASDCMLGKIGYGTVSEALAYKLPFVFVRRDYFNEEPFLRNMLEYYQGGVEMIRRDLLTGHWKPYLERAISLKPCYEGGINGGEVAAQILQETATGKNYTPDKLSGVRRLCDAIILGFQLQRVPGRDICIPDWYAIAENELGISSVPTSQKTEISPLMNSCTKDFEILHGDLQDFPDTIMFLKSLAELDTAYESERNAEKHLMREHKAAAGLFNWEEQIFVARAPGRLDVMGGIADYSGSLVLQMPIREACHVAAQRNHPSKHRLWKHALARQQAEGHGSTPVLEIVSYGSELSNRGPTFDMDLSDFLDGEQPMSYEKARKYFSQDPSQKWAAYVAGTILVLMTELGVRFEDSISMLVSSAVPEGKGVSSSASVEVASMSAIAAAHGLSISPRDLALLCQKVENHIVGAPCGVMDQMTSACGEANKLLAMVCQPAEIIGLVEIPSHIRFWGIDSGIRHSIGGADYGSVRIGAFMGCKIIKSIASSMLPQSLSSANGVNLDELEDDNVELLEAEASLDYLCNLSPHRYEALYAKMLPETMLGDTFLSKYGDHNDSVTVIDHRRDYGVRAPARHPIYENFRVKAFKALLTSATSDEQLIALGELLYQCHFSYSACGLGSDGTDRLVKLVQEMQHSKLSKSEDGTLYGAKITGGGSGGTICVIGRNCQRSSEQILETAIMFIYIYIYIYAFQVQNRYKSATGYLPFVFEGSSPGAGKFGYLKIRRTIPN
;
A
#
# COMPACT_ATOMS: atom_id res chain seq x y z
N MET A 1 41.28 -57.33 -22.99
CA MET A 1 40.30 -57.73 -23.98
C MET A 1 39.06 -58.24 -23.27
N LYS A 2 38.06 -57.44 -23.12
CA LYS A 2 36.63 -57.77 -22.96
C LYS A 2 35.87 -56.51 -23.18
N GLY A 3 34.99 -56.54 -24.13
CA GLY A 3 34.33 -55.41 -24.75
C GLY A 3 33.27 -54.79 -23.86
N ASN A 4 33.14 -53.51 -23.99
CA ASN A 4 31.98 -52.74 -23.62
C ASN A 4 30.90 -52.98 -24.67
N GLU A 5 29.83 -53.60 -24.28
CA GLU A 5 28.57 -53.56 -25.03
C GLU A 5 27.89 -52.26 -24.69
N GLU A 6 27.81 -51.40 -25.68
CA GLU A 6 26.93 -50.25 -25.71
C GLU A 6 25.47 -50.74 -25.64
N ARG A 7 24.75 -50.32 -24.62
CA ARG A 7 23.29 -50.42 -24.58
C ARG A 7 22.72 -49.18 -25.21
N ASP A 8 22.60 -49.18 -26.55
CA ASP A 8 21.65 -48.33 -27.23
C ASP A 8 20.24 -48.83 -26.94
N GLY A 9 19.61 -48.23 -25.93
CA GLY A 9 18.22 -48.40 -25.66
C GLY A 9 17.43 -47.38 -26.44
N GLU A 10 16.86 -47.77 -27.57
CA GLU A 10 15.82 -47.08 -28.29
C GLU A 10 14.71 -46.68 -27.32
N SER A 11 14.64 -45.40 -26.97
CA SER A 11 13.47 -44.81 -26.34
C SER A 11 12.37 -44.73 -27.40
N ALA A 12 11.64 -45.80 -27.58
CA ALA A 12 10.38 -45.77 -28.29
C ALA A 12 9.47 -44.79 -27.55
N SER A 13 9.08 -43.68 -28.17
CA SER A 13 8.11 -42.72 -27.63
C SER A 13 6.84 -43.49 -27.28
N ARG A 14 6.55 -43.67 -25.99
CA ARG A 14 5.28 -44.24 -25.56
C ARG A 14 4.17 -43.28 -25.97
N ASN A 15 3.36 -43.67 -26.94
CA ASN A 15 2.19 -42.86 -27.38
C ASN A 15 1.10 -42.74 -26.32
N HIS A 16 1.23 -43.44 -25.20
CA HIS A 16 0.22 -43.48 -24.11
C HIS A 16 0.90 -43.26 -22.75
N LEU A 17 0.40 -42.28 -22.00
CA LEU A 17 0.93 -41.86 -20.70
C LEU A 17 -0.13 -42.02 -19.61
N VAL A 18 0.33 -42.18 -18.37
CA VAL A 18 -0.50 -42.27 -17.17
C VAL A 18 -0.23 -41.07 -16.26
N PHE A 19 -1.21 -40.24 -16.05
CA PHE A 19 -1.15 -39.08 -15.18
C PHE A 19 -1.85 -39.32 -13.86
N ALA A 20 -1.20 -39.03 -12.73
CA ALA A 20 -1.83 -38.96 -11.42
C ALA A 20 -2.07 -37.47 -11.08
N TYR A 21 -3.32 -37.02 -11.17
CA TYR A 21 -3.71 -35.63 -10.98
C TYR A 21 -4.35 -35.43 -9.60
N TYR A 22 -3.63 -34.82 -8.69
CA TYR A 22 -4.08 -34.53 -7.33
C TYR A 22 -4.75 -33.18 -7.26
N VAL A 23 -5.95 -33.17 -6.66
CA VAL A 23 -6.78 -31.95 -6.56
C VAL A 23 -7.34 -31.82 -5.17
N THR A 24 -7.20 -30.66 -4.53
CA THR A 24 -7.85 -30.41 -3.24
C THR A 24 -9.36 -30.64 -3.31
N GLY A 25 -9.90 -31.27 -2.28
CA GLY A 25 -11.32 -31.58 -2.19
C GLY A 25 -12.21 -30.43 -1.74
N HIS A 26 -11.63 -29.29 -1.41
CA HIS A 26 -12.34 -28.16 -0.81
C HIS A 26 -12.83 -27.15 -1.82
N GLY A 27 -14.16 -27.06 -1.96
CA GLY A 27 -14.84 -26.21 -2.91
C GLY A 27 -14.73 -26.69 -4.35
N PHE A 28 -15.61 -26.19 -5.22
CA PHE A 28 -15.63 -26.61 -6.63
C PHE A 28 -14.59 -25.86 -7.48
N GLY A 29 -14.02 -24.77 -6.99
CA GLY A 29 -13.16 -23.89 -7.78
C GLY A 29 -11.91 -24.57 -8.34
N HIS A 30 -11.27 -25.44 -7.57
CA HIS A 30 -10.11 -26.22 -8.02
C HIS A 30 -10.52 -27.30 -9.00
N ALA A 31 -11.49 -28.13 -8.63
CA ALA A 31 -11.95 -29.23 -9.46
C ALA A 31 -12.46 -28.74 -10.84
N THR A 32 -13.15 -27.58 -10.90
CA THR A 32 -13.65 -27.04 -12.17
C THR A 32 -12.58 -26.57 -13.13
N ARG A 33 -11.45 -26.03 -12.65
CA ARG A 33 -10.32 -25.65 -13.52
C ARG A 33 -9.52 -26.88 -13.95
N VAL A 34 -9.35 -27.87 -13.04
CA VAL A 34 -8.62 -29.10 -13.33
C VAL A 34 -9.32 -29.92 -14.42
N VAL A 35 -10.64 -29.96 -14.39
CA VAL A 35 -11.45 -30.67 -15.39
C VAL A 35 -11.07 -30.31 -16.83
N GLU A 36 -10.73 -29.06 -17.08
CA GLU A 36 -10.37 -28.60 -18.42
C GLU A 36 -9.01 -29.13 -18.87
N VAL A 37 -8.01 -29.13 -17.96
CA VAL A 37 -6.71 -29.74 -18.23
C VAL A 37 -6.82 -31.25 -18.44
N VAL A 38 -7.58 -31.94 -17.57
CA VAL A 38 -7.84 -33.39 -17.63
C VAL A 38 -8.53 -33.75 -18.94
N ARG A 39 -9.48 -32.95 -19.40
CA ARG A 39 -10.15 -33.13 -20.69
C ARG A 39 -9.17 -33.18 -21.86
N HIS A 40 -8.24 -32.23 -21.91
CA HIS A 40 -7.22 -32.18 -22.98
C HIS A 40 -6.25 -33.36 -22.91
N LEU A 41 -5.81 -33.80 -21.73
CA LEU A 41 -5.00 -35.01 -21.57
C LEU A 41 -5.72 -36.26 -22.07
N ILE A 42 -7.00 -36.40 -21.76
CA ILE A 42 -7.82 -37.54 -22.19
C ILE A 42 -8.07 -37.53 -23.69
N ILE A 43 -8.35 -36.34 -24.29
CA ILE A 43 -8.50 -36.20 -25.74
C ILE A 43 -7.21 -36.58 -26.47
N ALA A 44 -6.05 -36.29 -25.86
CA ALA A 44 -4.74 -36.69 -26.37
C ALA A 44 -4.49 -38.22 -26.25
N GLY A 45 -5.38 -38.99 -25.62
CA GLY A 45 -5.32 -40.45 -25.55
C GLY A 45 -4.64 -41.01 -24.31
N HIS A 46 -4.47 -40.22 -23.25
CA HIS A 46 -3.79 -40.60 -22.00
C HIS A 46 -4.77 -41.04 -20.93
N ASP A 47 -4.29 -41.84 -19.97
CA ASP A 47 -5.05 -42.22 -18.81
C ASP A 47 -4.81 -41.20 -17.69
N VAL A 48 -5.88 -40.73 -17.08
CA VAL A 48 -5.80 -39.73 -16.02
C VAL A 48 -6.51 -40.22 -14.77
N HIS A 49 -5.76 -40.42 -13.71
CA HIS A 49 -6.22 -40.76 -12.38
C HIS A 49 -6.37 -39.46 -11.56
N VAL A 50 -7.60 -39.01 -11.36
CA VAL A 50 -7.90 -37.84 -10.51
C VAL A 50 -8.01 -38.27 -9.07
N VAL A 51 -7.13 -37.79 -8.21
CA VAL A 51 -7.09 -38.09 -6.76
C VAL A 51 -7.65 -36.88 -6.01
N THR A 52 -8.83 -37.04 -5.42
CA THR A 52 -9.54 -35.90 -4.81
C THR A 52 -10.63 -36.31 -3.83
N GLY A 53 -10.92 -35.44 -2.86
CA GLY A 53 -12.13 -35.51 -2.03
C GLY A 53 -13.38 -34.92 -2.71
N ALA A 54 -13.25 -34.18 -3.84
CA ALA A 54 -14.36 -33.52 -4.51
C ALA A 54 -15.38 -34.54 -5.08
N PRO A 55 -16.68 -34.17 -5.23
CA PRO A 55 -17.68 -35.04 -5.79
C PRO A 55 -17.38 -35.47 -7.24
N ASP A 56 -17.69 -36.72 -7.59
CA ASP A 56 -17.38 -37.32 -8.90
C ASP A 56 -18.07 -36.60 -10.04
N PHE A 57 -19.28 -36.10 -9.82
CA PHE A 57 -20.05 -35.45 -10.87
C PHE A 57 -19.33 -34.26 -11.49
N VAL A 58 -18.46 -33.58 -10.72
CA VAL A 58 -17.69 -32.43 -11.24
C VAL A 58 -16.83 -32.83 -12.44
N PHE A 59 -16.31 -34.06 -12.43
CA PHE A 59 -15.47 -34.59 -13.52
C PHE A 59 -16.29 -35.41 -14.51
N THR A 60 -17.18 -36.29 -14.03
CA THR A 60 -17.93 -37.22 -14.89
C THR A 60 -19.02 -36.59 -15.72
N SER A 61 -19.57 -35.42 -15.29
CA SER A 61 -20.49 -34.62 -16.12
C SER A 61 -19.80 -33.94 -17.31
N GLU A 62 -18.52 -33.69 -17.17
CA GLU A 62 -17.72 -32.92 -18.15
C GLU A 62 -16.91 -33.83 -19.08
N VAL A 63 -16.41 -34.95 -18.56
CA VAL A 63 -15.53 -35.86 -19.26
C VAL A 63 -16.06 -37.29 -19.11
N GLN A 64 -16.75 -37.76 -20.14
CA GLN A 64 -17.21 -39.18 -20.23
C GLN A 64 -16.20 -39.98 -21.02
N SER A 65 -15.27 -40.64 -20.35
CA SER A 65 -14.23 -41.42 -20.99
C SER A 65 -13.82 -42.61 -20.13
N PRO A 66 -13.55 -43.77 -20.75
CA PRO A 66 -13.00 -44.93 -20.01
C PRO A 66 -11.56 -44.72 -19.50
N ARG A 67 -10.94 -43.60 -19.90
CA ARG A 67 -9.58 -43.21 -19.50
C ARG A 67 -9.55 -42.26 -18.30
N LEU A 68 -10.73 -41.87 -17.78
CA LEU A 68 -10.86 -41.10 -16.55
C LEU A 68 -11.10 -42.06 -15.36
N PHE A 69 -10.18 -41.99 -14.41
CA PHE A 69 -10.27 -42.75 -13.17
C PHE A 69 -10.35 -41.79 -11.97
N ILE A 70 -11.29 -41.96 -11.07
CA ILE A 70 -11.44 -41.10 -9.89
C ILE A 70 -11.14 -41.93 -8.64
N ARG A 71 -10.15 -41.45 -7.88
CA ARG A 71 -9.75 -42.05 -6.60
C ARG A 71 -10.10 -41.08 -5.46
N LYS A 72 -10.95 -41.53 -4.56
CA LYS A 72 -11.39 -40.74 -3.40
C LYS A 72 -10.40 -40.86 -2.26
N VAL A 73 -9.67 -39.77 -2.01
CA VAL A 73 -8.73 -39.63 -0.90
C VAL A 73 -8.80 -38.19 -0.38
N LEU A 74 -8.71 -38.05 0.93
CA LEU A 74 -8.62 -36.78 1.62
C LEU A 74 -7.16 -36.56 2.05
N LEU A 75 -6.45 -35.66 1.38
CA LEU A 75 -5.02 -35.40 1.57
C LEU A 75 -4.73 -33.99 2.10
N ASP A 76 -5.73 -33.11 2.06
CA ASP A 76 -5.69 -31.77 2.62
C ASP A 76 -7.07 -31.37 3.14
N CYS A 77 -7.15 -30.20 3.77
CA CYS A 77 -8.43 -29.70 4.27
C CYS A 77 -8.87 -28.37 3.66
N GLY A 78 -8.01 -27.69 2.92
CA GLY A 78 -8.30 -26.36 2.40
C GLY A 78 -8.53 -25.33 3.49
N ALA A 79 -9.32 -24.28 3.19
CA ALA A 79 -9.70 -23.24 4.14
C ALA A 79 -11.09 -23.53 4.74
N VAL A 80 -11.17 -23.74 6.03
CA VAL A 80 -12.43 -23.92 6.77
C VAL A 80 -13.20 -22.61 6.79
N GLN A 81 -14.46 -22.65 6.35
CA GLN A 81 -15.31 -21.46 6.26
C GLN A 81 -16.16 -21.30 7.54
N ALA A 82 -16.08 -20.14 8.19
CA ALA A 82 -17.01 -19.75 9.26
C ALA A 82 -18.38 -19.34 8.68
N ASP A 83 -18.38 -18.67 7.54
CA ASP A 83 -19.55 -18.36 6.70
C ASP A 83 -19.13 -18.21 5.22
N ALA A 84 -20.07 -17.89 4.33
CA ALA A 84 -19.80 -17.78 2.89
C ALA A 84 -18.69 -16.77 2.52
N LEU A 85 -18.38 -15.81 3.41
CA LEU A 85 -17.44 -14.73 3.19
C LEU A 85 -16.28 -14.68 4.18
N THR A 86 -16.29 -15.52 5.22
CA THR A 86 -15.29 -15.47 6.31
C THR A 86 -14.63 -16.81 6.49
N VAL A 87 -13.30 -16.83 6.54
CA VAL A 87 -12.49 -18.03 6.82
C VAL A 87 -12.17 -18.11 8.31
N ASP A 88 -12.31 -19.29 8.89
CA ASP A 88 -11.80 -19.61 10.21
C ASP A 88 -10.35 -20.11 10.09
N ARG A 89 -9.41 -19.22 10.41
CA ARG A 89 -7.97 -19.47 10.25
C ARG A 89 -7.44 -20.54 11.21
N LEU A 90 -7.88 -20.53 12.47
CA LEU A 90 -7.45 -21.52 13.46
C LEU A 90 -8.01 -22.89 13.12
N ALA A 91 -9.31 -22.99 12.89
CA ALA A 91 -9.94 -24.24 12.50
C ALA A 91 -9.33 -24.83 11.21
N SER A 92 -8.87 -23.96 10.28
CA SER A 92 -8.17 -24.43 9.06
C SER A 92 -6.85 -25.10 9.39
N LEU A 93 -6.03 -24.50 10.27
CA LEU A 93 -4.74 -25.07 10.67
C LEU A 93 -4.89 -26.35 11.50
N GLU A 94 -5.82 -26.36 12.46
CA GLU A 94 -6.13 -27.52 13.26
C GLU A 94 -6.60 -28.68 12.36
N LYS A 95 -7.51 -28.39 11.44
CA LYS A 95 -8.02 -29.39 10.50
C LYS A 95 -6.94 -29.93 9.56
N TYR A 96 -6.04 -29.06 9.08
CA TYR A 96 -4.89 -29.50 8.27
C TYR A 96 -3.95 -30.40 9.09
N SER A 97 -3.70 -30.04 10.34
CA SER A 97 -2.90 -30.86 11.24
C SER A 97 -3.49 -32.28 11.41
N GLU A 98 -4.82 -32.36 11.63
CA GLU A 98 -5.53 -33.65 11.74
C GLU A 98 -5.50 -34.48 10.44
N THR A 99 -5.65 -33.80 9.29
CA THR A 99 -5.88 -34.44 7.99
C THR A 99 -4.58 -34.80 7.27
N ALA A 100 -3.56 -33.97 7.36
CA ALA A 100 -2.32 -34.10 6.59
C ALA A 100 -1.07 -34.32 7.46
N VAL A 101 -0.95 -33.62 8.60
CA VAL A 101 0.29 -33.69 9.40
C VAL A 101 0.34 -34.91 10.26
N VAL A 102 -0.71 -35.18 11.05
CA VAL A 102 -0.75 -36.38 11.95
C VAL A 102 -0.66 -37.68 11.16
N PRO A 103 -1.43 -37.91 10.09
CA PRO A 103 -1.37 -39.16 9.33
C PRO A 103 -0.29 -39.18 8.24
N ARG A 104 0.62 -38.20 8.19
CA ARG A 104 1.57 -37.98 7.08
C ARG A 104 2.36 -39.21 6.65
N VAL A 105 2.93 -39.92 7.60
CA VAL A 105 3.73 -41.12 7.29
C VAL A 105 2.88 -42.18 6.56
N SER A 106 1.69 -42.47 7.08
CA SER A 106 0.77 -43.41 6.46
C SER A 106 0.25 -42.93 5.09
N ILE A 107 0.04 -41.61 4.94
CA ILE A 107 -0.34 -41.04 3.64
C ILE A 107 0.78 -41.27 2.62
N LEU A 108 2.03 -40.90 2.95
CA LEU A 108 3.16 -41.06 2.05
C LEU A 108 3.38 -42.53 1.64
N GLU A 109 3.38 -43.47 2.60
CA GLU A 109 3.50 -44.89 2.32
C GLU A 109 2.41 -45.34 1.33
N THR A 110 1.17 -44.97 1.60
CA THR A 110 0.02 -45.36 0.75
C THR A 110 0.10 -44.75 -0.65
N GLU A 111 0.45 -43.48 -0.75
CA GLU A 111 0.51 -42.81 -2.05
C GLU A 111 1.70 -43.29 -2.88
N VAL A 112 2.85 -43.55 -2.29
CA VAL A 112 4.03 -44.07 -2.98
C VAL A 112 3.72 -45.50 -3.54
N GLU A 113 3.12 -46.35 -2.72
CA GLU A 113 2.71 -47.70 -3.17
C GLU A 113 1.69 -47.61 -4.33
N TRP A 114 0.71 -46.74 -4.20
CA TRP A 114 -0.31 -46.54 -5.24
C TRP A 114 0.25 -45.97 -6.53
N LEU A 115 1.10 -44.90 -6.49
CA LEU A 115 1.76 -44.34 -7.67
C LEU A 115 2.57 -45.40 -8.45
N ASN A 116 3.30 -46.21 -7.72
CA ASN A 116 4.05 -47.32 -8.31
C ASN A 116 3.10 -48.40 -8.92
N SER A 117 1.96 -48.68 -8.30
CA SER A 117 0.99 -49.66 -8.78
C SER A 117 0.35 -49.30 -10.12
N ILE A 118 0.05 -47.98 -10.32
CA ILE A 118 -0.51 -47.49 -11.58
C ILE A 118 0.56 -47.16 -12.61
N LYS A 119 1.85 -47.17 -12.23
CA LYS A 119 2.99 -46.80 -13.07
C LYS A 119 2.83 -45.41 -13.62
N ALA A 120 2.57 -44.43 -12.75
CA ALA A 120 2.39 -43.02 -13.12
C ALA A 120 3.64 -42.50 -13.85
N ASP A 121 3.44 -41.89 -15.04
CA ASP A 121 4.50 -41.22 -15.79
C ASP A 121 4.77 -39.80 -15.29
N LEU A 122 3.72 -39.12 -14.75
CA LEU A 122 3.81 -37.80 -14.15
C LEU A 122 2.74 -37.62 -13.05
N VAL A 123 3.15 -36.98 -11.97
CA VAL A 123 2.23 -36.48 -10.94
C VAL A 123 1.93 -35.00 -11.22
N VAL A 124 0.67 -34.62 -11.20
CA VAL A 124 0.22 -33.24 -11.31
C VAL A 124 -0.49 -32.84 -10.04
N SER A 125 -0.13 -31.69 -9.45
CA SER A 125 -0.74 -31.21 -8.21
C SER A 125 -1.45 -29.88 -8.42
N ASP A 126 -2.74 -29.83 -8.13
CA ASP A 126 -3.47 -28.58 -7.92
C ASP A 126 -3.61 -28.36 -6.41
N VAL A 127 -2.63 -27.64 -5.86
CA VAL A 127 -2.46 -27.24 -4.44
C VAL A 127 -2.45 -28.37 -3.40
N VAL A 128 -2.13 -29.60 -3.74
CA VAL A 128 -1.98 -30.71 -2.79
C VAL A 128 -0.48 -30.92 -2.52
N PRO A 129 0.09 -30.42 -1.40
CA PRO A 129 1.54 -30.41 -1.18
C PRO A 129 2.13 -31.82 -1.13
N VAL A 130 1.52 -32.70 -0.32
CA VAL A 130 2.00 -34.07 -0.09
C VAL A 130 2.12 -34.90 -1.39
N ALA A 131 1.41 -34.53 -2.46
CA ALA A 131 1.52 -35.19 -3.76
C ALA A 131 2.89 -35.01 -4.39
N CYS A 132 3.51 -33.84 -4.24
CA CYS A 132 4.86 -33.57 -4.75
C CYS A 132 5.91 -34.39 -3.99
N ARG A 133 5.77 -34.52 -2.67
CA ARG A 133 6.63 -35.35 -1.85
C ARG A 133 6.46 -36.84 -2.18
N ALA A 134 5.21 -37.33 -2.24
CA ALA A 134 4.94 -38.72 -2.60
C ALA A 134 5.48 -39.07 -4.00
N ALA A 135 5.40 -38.16 -4.96
CA ALA A 135 5.99 -38.34 -6.28
C ALA A 135 7.51 -38.49 -6.20
N ALA A 136 8.19 -37.61 -5.47
CA ALA A 136 9.64 -37.68 -5.27
C ALA A 136 10.06 -39.01 -4.59
N ASP A 137 9.34 -39.42 -3.55
CA ASP A 137 9.61 -40.66 -2.83
C ASP A 137 9.31 -41.92 -3.69
N ALA A 138 8.38 -41.83 -4.66
CA ALA A 138 8.10 -42.87 -5.66
C ALA A 138 9.06 -42.83 -6.88
N GLY A 139 9.95 -41.83 -6.98
CA GLY A 139 10.81 -41.62 -8.14
C GLY A 139 10.09 -41.15 -9.41
N VAL A 140 8.91 -40.57 -9.24
CA VAL A 140 8.09 -39.99 -10.32
C VAL A 140 8.24 -38.47 -10.32
N ARG A 141 8.35 -37.86 -11.53
CA ARG A 141 8.37 -36.39 -11.66
C ARG A 141 7.02 -35.78 -11.27
N SER A 142 7.03 -34.57 -10.72
CA SER A 142 5.80 -33.84 -10.40
C SER A 142 5.82 -32.41 -10.92
N VAL A 143 4.63 -31.89 -11.26
CA VAL A 143 4.40 -30.51 -11.71
C VAL A 143 3.20 -29.94 -10.96
N CYS A 144 3.28 -28.71 -10.49
CA CYS A 144 2.14 -28.01 -9.92
C CYS A 144 1.43 -27.12 -10.95
N VAL A 145 0.10 -27.04 -10.87
CA VAL A 145 -0.74 -26.19 -11.73
C VAL A 145 -1.67 -25.38 -10.84
N THR A 146 -1.33 -24.11 -10.55
CA THR A 146 -2.12 -23.31 -9.60
C THR A 146 -1.86 -21.81 -9.71
N ASN A 147 -2.72 -21.02 -9.06
CA ASN A 147 -2.56 -19.57 -8.87
C ASN A 147 -2.18 -19.17 -7.44
N PHE A 148 -2.19 -20.08 -6.48
CA PHE A 148 -1.72 -19.87 -5.12
C PHE A 148 -1.15 -21.18 -4.53
N SER A 149 -0.51 -21.09 -3.37
CA SER A 149 0.00 -22.24 -2.63
C SER A 149 -0.38 -22.18 -1.15
N TRP A 150 -0.55 -23.34 -0.49
CA TRP A 150 -1.01 -23.37 0.90
C TRP A 150 0.03 -22.84 1.89
N ASP A 151 1.31 -22.88 1.58
CA ASP A 151 2.35 -22.24 2.40
C ASP A 151 2.11 -20.73 2.47
N PHE A 152 1.77 -20.08 1.35
CA PHE A 152 1.41 -18.67 1.30
C PHE A 152 0.11 -18.37 2.05
N ILE A 153 -0.95 -19.18 1.86
CA ILE A 153 -2.24 -18.97 2.51
C ILE A 153 -2.11 -19.19 4.02
N TYR A 154 -1.52 -20.32 4.42
CA TYR A 154 -1.42 -20.69 5.85
C TYR A 154 -0.38 -19.86 6.60
N ALA A 155 0.62 -19.26 5.95
CA ALA A 155 1.52 -18.33 6.60
C ALA A 155 0.76 -17.21 7.30
N GLU A 156 -0.29 -16.67 6.67
CA GLU A 156 -1.14 -15.65 7.30
C GLU A 156 -2.01 -16.23 8.42
N TYR A 157 -2.51 -17.47 8.25
CA TYR A 157 -3.32 -18.10 9.29
C TYR A 157 -2.50 -18.36 10.56
N VAL A 158 -1.27 -18.85 10.41
CA VAL A 158 -0.33 -19.04 11.52
C VAL A 158 -0.04 -17.74 12.25
N MET A 159 0.11 -16.63 11.52
CA MET A 159 0.31 -15.31 12.13
C MET A 159 -0.85 -14.90 13.03
N ALA A 160 -2.06 -15.32 12.71
CA ALA A 160 -3.27 -15.01 13.49
C ALA A 160 -3.55 -16.01 14.61
N ALA A 161 -3.23 -17.30 14.40
CA ALA A 161 -3.58 -18.38 15.31
C ALA A 161 -2.48 -18.73 16.34
N GLY A 162 -1.25 -18.21 16.15
CA GLY A 162 -0.12 -18.47 17.02
C GLY A 162 0.96 -19.36 16.40
N SER A 163 2.18 -19.23 16.95
CA SER A 163 3.40 -19.78 16.35
C SER A 163 3.54 -21.30 16.36
N HIS A 164 2.73 -22.00 17.13
CA HIS A 164 2.82 -23.46 17.27
C HIS A 164 2.45 -24.25 16.01
N HIS A 165 1.77 -23.61 15.04
CA HIS A 165 1.45 -24.21 13.74
C HIS A 165 2.46 -23.88 12.62
N ARG A 166 3.57 -23.21 12.92
CA ARG A 166 4.54 -22.79 11.90
C ARG A 166 5.17 -23.94 11.12
N SER A 167 5.37 -25.08 11.78
CA SER A 167 5.90 -26.28 11.13
C SER A 167 5.06 -26.73 9.93
N ILE A 168 3.74 -26.50 9.97
CA ILE A 168 2.82 -26.80 8.87
C ILE A 168 3.23 -26.05 7.59
N VAL A 169 3.52 -24.76 7.71
CA VAL A 169 3.90 -23.92 6.56
C VAL A 169 5.21 -24.39 5.93
N TRP A 170 6.18 -24.74 6.77
CA TRP A 170 7.48 -25.24 6.30
C TRP A 170 7.38 -26.61 5.65
N GLU A 171 6.62 -27.52 6.23
CA GLU A 171 6.39 -28.84 5.66
C GLU A 171 5.69 -28.74 4.28
N ILE A 172 4.72 -27.84 4.15
CA ILE A 172 4.05 -27.56 2.89
C ILE A 172 5.03 -26.98 1.84
N ALA A 173 5.86 -26.02 2.25
CA ALA A 173 6.84 -25.41 1.35
C ALA A 173 7.91 -26.42 0.90
N GLU A 174 8.36 -27.27 1.82
CA GLU A 174 9.28 -28.38 1.50
C GLU A 174 8.65 -29.35 0.51
N ASP A 175 7.39 -29.75 0.72
CA ASP A 175 6.68 -30.62 -0.21
C ASP A 175 6.61 -30.06 -1.62
N TYR A 176 6.23 -28.78 -1.77
CA TYR A 176 6.19 -28.12 -3.08
C TYR A 176 7.56 -28.00 -3.74
N SER A 177 8.64 -27.90 -2.96
CA SER A 177 10.00 -27.81 -3.49
C SER A 177 10.46 -29.04 -4.28
N HIS A 178 9.77 -30.18 -4.12
CA HIS A 178 9.99 -31.39 -4.91
C HIS A 178 9.38 -31.33 -6.32
N SER A 179 8.54 -30.32 -6.61
CA SER A 179 7.99 -30.12 -7.95
C SER A 179 9.06 -29.65 -8.93
N GLU A 180 9.05 -30.16 -10.15
CA GLU A 180 9.96 -29.76 -11.22
C GLU A 180 9.81 -28.25 -11.53
N PHE A 181 8.57 -27.80 -11.68
CA PHE A 181 8.21 -26.41 -11.90
C PHE A 181 6.72 -26.19 -11.60
N LEU A 182 6.33 -24.92 -11.58
CA LEU A 182 4.96 -24.46 -11.46
C LEU A 182 4.42 -24.00 -12.82
N ILE A 183 3.30 -24.55 -13.26
CA ILE A 183 2.44 -23.94 -14.28
C ILE A 183 1.56 -22.93 -13.55
N ARG A 184 1.86 -21.65 -13.72
CA ARG A 184 1.25 -20.56 -12.97
C ARG A 184 0.07 -19.96 -13.71
N LEU A 185 -1.09 -19.95 -13.03
CA LEU A 185 -2.33 -19.43 -13.56
C LEU A 185 -2.44 -17.92 -13.31
N PRO A 186 -3.08 -17.11 -14.20
CA PRO A 186 -3.26 -15.67 -14.01
C PRO A 186 -3.98 -15.30 -12.70
N GLY A 187 -3.69 -14.13 -12.15
CA GLY A 187 -4.21 -13.72 -10.83
C GLY A 187 -3.54 -14.44 -9.66
N TYR A 188 -2.29 -14.80 -9.85
CA TYR A 188 -1.50 -15.60 -8.92
C TYR A 188 -1.05 -14.80 -7.70
N CYS A 189 -0.90 -15.56 -6.60
CA CYS A 189 -0.19 -15.12 -5.40
C CYS A 189 1.32 -15.38 -5.53
N PRO A 190 2.18 -14.76 -4.71
CA PRO A 190 3.57 -15.18 -4.55
C PRO A 190 3.66 -16.64 -4.11
N MET A 191 4.44 -17.43 -4.83
CA MET A 191 4.62 -18.86 -4.57
C MET A 191 6.11 -19.23 -4.58
N PRO A 192 6.87 -18.78 -3.58
CA PRO A 192 8.33 -18.87 -3.57
C PRO A 192 8.88 -20.28 -3.39
N ALA A 193 8.07 -21.25 -2.99
CA ALA A 193 8.48 -22.65 -2.87
C ALA A 193 8.85 -23.31 -4.22
N PHE A 194 8.36 -22.72 -5.33
CA PHE A 194 8.63 -23.27 -6.66
C PHE A 194 9.87 -22.63 -7.29
N ARG A 195 10.79 -23.43 -7.79
CA ARG A 195 12.05 -22.96 -8.43
C ARG A 195 11.80 -22.32 -9.79
N ASP A 196 11.08 -23.03 -10.64
CA ASP A 196 10.81 -22.66 -12.01
C ASP A 196 9.32 -22.46 -12.23
N VAL A 197 8.97 -21.48 -13.07
CA VAL A 197 7.60 -21.08 -13.28
C VAL A 197 7.35 -20.90 -14.77
N ILE A 198 6.22 -21.44 -15.25
CA ILE A 198 5.74 -21.28 -16.63
C ILE A 198 4.36 -20.64 -16.55
N ASP A 199 4.20 -19.45 -17.10
CA ASP A 199 2.91 -18.77 -17.18
C ASP A 199 2.07 -19.32 -18.34
N VAL A 200 0.78 -19.54 -18.07
CA VAL A 200 -0.20 -19.97 -19.06
C VAL A 200 -1.40 -19.01 -19.10
N PRO A 201 -2.17 -18.99 -20.18
CA PRO A 201 -3.43 -18.23 -20.25
C PRO A 201 -4.45 -18.69 -19.20
N LEU A 202 -5.61 -17.98 -19.10
CA LEU A 202 -6.69 -18.41 -18.24
C LEU A 202 -7.13 -19.84 -18.54
N VAL A 203 -7.30 -20.63 -17.49
CA VAL A 203 -7.93 -21.95 -17.56
C VAL A 203 -9.40 -21.77 -17.20
N VAL A 204 -10.27 -21.89 -18.20
CA VAL A 204 -11.72 -21.73 -18.07
C VAL A 204 -12.43 -22.89 -18.74
N ARG A 205 -13.58 -23.27 -18.19
CA ARG A 205 -14.43 -24.30 -18.80
C ARG A 205 -15.03 -23.76 -20.11
N ARG A 206 -15.18 -24.60 -21.12
CA ARG A 206 -15.75 -24.22 -22.40
C ARG A 206 -17.26 -23.99 -22.31
N LEU A 207 -17.82 -23.19 -23.21
CA LEU A 207 -19.26 -23.06 -23.38
C LEU A 207 -19.82 -24.23 -24.19
N HIS A 208 -20.95 -24.76 -23.75
CA HIS A 208 -21.71 -25.79 -24.47
C HIS A 208 -22.85 -25.18 -25.27
N ARG A 209 -23.40 -24.04 -24.82
CA ARG A 209 -24.56 -23.36 -25.41
C ARG A 209 -24.28 -21.87 -25.55
N SER A 210 -24.85 -21.30 -26.58
CA SER A 210 -24.79 -19.84 -26.77
C SER A 210 -25.68 -19.10 -25.77
N ARG A 211 -25.41 -17.82 -25.57
CA ARG A 211 -26.24 -16.92 -24.75
C ARG A 211 -27.72 -16.99 -25.15
N ASN A 212 -28.03 -16.98 -26.44
CA ASN A 212 -29.38 -16.96 -26.95
C ASN A 212 -30.13 -18.28 -26.69
N GLU A 213 -29.44 -19.41 -26.81
CA GLU A 213 -30.01 -20.72 -26.49
C GLU A 213 -30.38 -20.84 -25.02
N VAL A 214 -29.47 -20.43 -24.12
CA VAL A 214 -29.73 -20.46 -22.69
C VAL A 214 -30.86 -19.54 -22.29
N ARG A 215 -30.90 -18.31 -22.82
CA ARG A 215 -31.98 -17.36 -22.51
C ARG A 215 -33.34 -17.83 -23.03
N LYS A 216 -33.38 -18.43 -24.21
CA LYS A 216 -34.59 -19.04 -24.78
C LYS A 216 -35.09 -20.19 -23.92
N GLU A 217 -34.22 -21.07 -23.45
CA GLU A 217 -34.58 -22.20 -22.58
C GLU A 217 -35.15 -21.72 -21.23
N LEU A 218 -34.55 -20.66 -20.66
CA LEU A 218 -35.05 -20.03 -19.44
C LEU A 218 -36.31 -19.17 -19.64
N GLY A 219 -36.78 -19.02 -20.88
CA GLY A 219 -37.95 -18.19 -21.19
C GLY A 219 -37.72 -16.69 -21.01
N ILE A 220 -36.47 -16.23 -21.09
CA ILE A 220 -36.03 -14.86 -20.79
C ILE A 220 -35.83 -14.08 -22.11
N GLY A 221 -36.55 -12.96 -22.28
CA GLY A 221 -36.37 -12.07 -23.40
C GLY A 221 -35.08 -11.23 -23.32
N ASP A 222 -34.70 -10.61 -24.46
CA ASP A 222 -33.49 -9.79 -24.54
C ASP A 222 -33.59 -8.47 -23.73
N ASP A 223 -34.81 -8.02 -23.46
CA ASP A 223 -35.15 -6.84 -22.67
C ASP A 223 -34.96 -7.03 -21.15
N VAL A 224 -34.96 -8.29 -20.66
CA VAL A 224 -34.80 -8.62 -19.26
C VAL A 224 -33.29 -8.67 -18.88
N LYS A 225 -32.89 -7.95 -17.87
CA LYS A 225 -31.53 -8.04 -17.32
C LYS A 225 -31.37 -9.24 -16.39
N LEU A 226 -30.35 -10.03 -16.62
CA LEU A 226 -30.10 -11.26 -15.91
C LEU A 226 -28.82 -11.14 -15.03
N VAL A 227 -29.00 -11.40 -13.74
CA VAL A 227 -27.90 -11.48 -12.77
C VAL A 227 -27.69 -12.93 -12.37
N ILE A 228 -26.45 -13.38 -12.23
CA ILE A 228 -26.17 -14.68 -11.62
C ILE A 228 -25.56 -14.48 -10.22
N LEU A 229 -26.19 -15.01 -9.19
CA LEU A 229 -25.72 -14.99 -7.80
C LEU A 229 -24.91 -16.26 -7.53
N ASN A 230 -23.59 -16.09 -7.37
CA ASN A 230 -22.67 -17.23 -7.25
C ASN A 230 -21.67 -17.04 -6.09
N PHE A 231 -21.82 -17.82 -5.02
CA PHE A 231 -20.94 -17.89 -3.87
C PHE A 231 -20.13 -19.19 -3.82
N GLY A 232 -19.84 -19.80 -4.97
CA GLY A 232 -18.96 -20.97 -5.07
C GLY A 232 -19.54 -22.24 -4.45
N GLY A 233 -20.85 -22.47 -4.56
CA GLY A 233 -21.52 -23.66 -4.02
C GLY A 233 -21.76 -23.64 -2.51
N GLN A 234 -21.37 -22.58 -1.83
CA GLN A 234 -21.71 -22.37 -0.42
C GLN A 234 -23.17 -21.89 -0.33
N PRO A 235 -23.99 -22.46 0.57
CA PRO A 235 -25.36 -21.99 0.74
C PRO A 235 -25.33 -20.55 1.23
N ALA A 236 -25.81 -19.63 0.39
CA ALA A 236 -26.10 -18.28 0.80
C ALA A 236 -27.43 -18.29 1.57
N GLY A 237 -27.40 -18.59 2.86
CA GLY A 237 -28.56 -18.68 3.74
C GLY A 237 -29.27 -17.34 3.99
N TRP A 238 -29.06 -16.35 3.11
CA TRP A 238 -29.64 -15.02 3.26
C TRP A 238 -31.08 -15.00 2.78
N LYS A 239 -31.89 -14.28 3.51
CA LYS A 239 -33.29 -14.07 3.15
C LYS A 239 -33.34 -13.05 2.01
N LEU A 240 -33.53 -13.50 0.77
CA LEU A 240 -33.65 -12.66 -0.40
C LEU A 240 -35.05 -12.05 -0.46
N LYS A 241 -35.17 -10.85 -1.03
CA LYS A 241 -36.44 -10.15 -1.23
C LYS A 241 -36.53 -9.61 -2.66
N GLU A 242 -37.72 -9.52 -3.17
CA GLU A 242 -38.00 -9.05 -4.53
C GLU A 242 -37.41 -7.65 -4.80
N GLU A 243 -37.46 -6.77 -3.81
CA GLU A 243 -36.97 -5.39 -3.86
C GLU A 243 -35.45 -5.23 -4.00
N TYR A 244 -34.67 -6.31 -3.85
CA TYR A 244 -33.22 -6.28 -3.97
C TYR A 244 -32.76 -6.08 -5.42
N LEU A 245 -33.59 -6.47 -6.39
CA LEU A 245 -33.34 -6.27 -7.80
C LEU A 245 -34.06 -5.04 -8.35
N PRO A 246 -33.47 -4.38 -9.36
CA PRO A 246 -34.20 -3.37 -10.12
C PRO A 246 -35.44 -3.99 -10.82
N SER A 247 -36.44 -3.18 -11.07
CA SER A 247 -37.63 -3.63 -11.82
C SER A 247 -37.26 -4.18 -13.20
N GLY A 248 -37.82 -5.33 -13.56
CA GLY A 248 -37.55 -6.02 -14.83
C GLY A 248 -36.25 -6.84 -14.87
N TRP A 249 -35.61 -7.05 -13.72
CA TRP A 249 -34.43 -7.89 -13.61
C TRP A 249 -34.78 -9.27 -13.02
N LEU A 250 -34.01 -10.29 -13.42
CA LEU A 250 -34.08 -11.65 -12.86
C LEU A 250 -32.72 -12.04 -12.31
N CYS A 251 -32.72 -12.86 -11.26
CA CYS A 251 -31.50 -13.38 -10.64
C CYS A 251 -31.51 -14.92 -10.64
N LEU A 252 -30.49 -15.53 -11.22
CA LEU A 252 -30.20 -16.96 -11.12
C LEU A 252 -29.42 -17.23 -9.82
N VAL A 253 -29.92 -18.09 -8.95
CA VAL A 253 -29.30 -18.36 -7.65
C VAL A 253 -28.60 -19.71 -7.66
N CYS A 254 -27.25 -19.68 -7.57
CA CYS A 254 -26.44 -20.87 -7.41
C CYS A 254 -26.39 -21.27 -5.93
N GLY A 255 -26.53 -22.58 -5.63
CA GLY A 255 -26.34 -23.12 -4.29
C GLY A 255 -27.47 -22.82 -3.29
N ALA A 256 -28.65 -22.42 -3.73
CA ALA A 256 -29.83 -22.31 -2.86
C ALA A 256 -30.19 -23.68 -2.28
N SER A 257 -30.48 -23.73 -0.95
CA SER A 257 -30.88 -24.97 -0.30
C SER A 257 -32.25 -25.45 -0.79
N ASP A 258 -32.54 -26.75 -0.70
CA ASP A 258 -33.80 -27.32 -1.20
C ASP A 258 -35.01 -26.72 -0.49
N THR A 259 -34.86 -26.30 0.76
CA THR A 259 -35.88 -25.70 1.62
C THR A 259 -35.96 -24.16 1.53
N GLN A 260 -35.07 -23.51 0.76
CA GLN A 260 -35.07 -22.05 0.65
C GLN A 260 -36.16 -21.60 -0.34
N GLU A 261 -37.12 -20.85 0.16
CA GLU A 261 -38.10 -20.13 -0.67
C GLU A 261 -37.44 -18.88 -1.25
N LEU A 262 -37.62 -18.68 -2.55
CA LEU A 262 -37.12 -17.53 -3.28
C LEU A 262 -38.24 -16.63 -3.78
N PRO A 263 -38.07 -15.31 -3.82
CA PRO A 263 -39.01 -14.38 -4.44
C PRO A 263 -39.20 -14.65 -5.94
N PRO A 264 -40.30 -14.18 -6.58
CA PRO A 264 -40.63 -14.50 -7.96
C PRO A 264 -39.58 -14.09 -9.02
N ASN A 265 -38.77 -13.05 -8.72
CA ASN A 265 -37.69 -12.57 -9.60
C ASN A 265 -36.32 -13.25 -9.30
N PHE A 266 -36.31 -14.30 -8.47
CA PHE A 266 -35.15 -15.15 -8.22
C PHE A 266 -35.44 -16.58 -8.66
N VAL A 267 -34.59 -17.12 -9.51
CA VAL A 267 -34.71 -18.47 -10.07
C VAL A 267 -33.66 -19.37 -9.45
N LYS A 268 -34.12 -20.45 -8.82
CA LYS A 268 -33.25 -21.45 -8.24
C LYS A 268 -32.63 -22.32 -9.31
N LEU A 269 -31.33 -22.45 -9.30
CA LEU A 269 -30.61 -23.35 -10.20
C LEU A 269 -30.49 -24.75 -9.59
N ALA A 270 -30.52 -25.77 -10.46
CA ALA A 270 -30.20 -27.16 -10.07
C ALA A 270 -28.74 -27.25 -9.58
N LYS A 271 -28.48 -28.21 -8.67
CA LYS A 271 -27.12 -28.39 -8.08
C LYS A 271 -26.06 -28.79 -9.12
N ASP A 272 -26.49 -29.42 -10.18
CA ASP A 272 -25.67 -29.87 -11.32
C ASP A 272 -25.75 -28.94 -12.53
N ALA A 273 -26.36 -27.74 -12.40
CA ALA A 273 -26.46 -26.79 -13.49
C ALA A 273 -25.08 -26.36 -13.99
N TYR A 274 -24.91 -26.37 -15.32
CA TYR A 274 -23.66 -25.96 -15.97
C TYR A 274 -23.48 -24.44 -15.93
N THR A 275 -22.77 -23.98 -14.92
CA THR A 275 -22.63 -22.56 -14.61
C THR A 275 -21.93 -21.72 -15.69
N PRO A 276 -20.95 -22.21 -16.49
CA PRO A 276 -20.33 -21.40 -17.54
C PRO A 276 -21.32 -20.83 -18.56
N ASP A 277 -22.26 -21.65 -19.05
CA ASP A 277 -23.29 -21.22 -20.00
C ASP A 277 -24.22 -20.16 -19.40
N LEU A 278 -24.55 -20.33 -18.10
CA LEU A 278 -25.40 -19.40 -17.37
C LEU A 278 -24.67 -18.07 -17.07
N ILE A 279 -23.38 -18.13 -16.77
CA ILE A 279 -22.52 -16.96 -16.62
C ILE A 279 -22.48 -16.18 -17.94
N ALA A 280 -22.18 -16.84 -19.03
CA ALA A 280 -22.14 -16.21 -20.37
C ALA A 280 -23.50 -15.67 -20.83
N ALA A 281 -24.61 -16.26 -20.38
CA ALA A 281 -25.98 -15.80 -20.68
C ALA A 281 -26.43 -14.60 -19.82
N SER A 282 -25.74 -14.31 -18.73
CA SER A 282 -26.07 -13.23 -17.79
C SER A 282 -25.57 -11.85 -18.28
N ASP A 283 -26.09 -10.78 -17.68
CA ASP A 283 -25.64 -9.40 -17.92
C ASP A 283 -24.61 -8.94 -16.86
N CYS A 284 -24.67 -9.51 -15.65
CA CYS A 284 -23.61 -9.36 -14.63
C CYS A 284 -23.65 -10.52 -13.63
N MET A 285 -22.57 -10.69 -12.88
CA MET A 285 -22.47 -11.64 -11.77
C MET A 285 -22.46 -10.88 -10.45
N LEU A 286 -23.06 -11.46 -9.40
CA LEU A 286 -22.93 -11.05 -8.01
C LEU A 286 -22.42 -12.21 -7.18
N GLY A 287 -21.32 -12.03 -6.43
CA GLY A 287 -20.78 -13.12 -5.67
C GLY A 287 -19.50 -12.80 -4.90
N LYS A 288 -18.77 -13.85 -4.50
CA LYS A 288 -17.45 -13.73 -3.88
C LYS A 288 -16.36 -13.98 -4.90
N ILE A 289 -15.22 -13.32 -4.68
CA ILE A 289 -14.02 -13.54 -5.48
C ILE A 289 -13.46 -14.95 -5.22
N GLY A 290 -13.16 -15.67 -6.30
CA GLY A 290 -12.44 -16.91 -6.34
C GLY A 290 -11.96 -17.14 -7.77
N TYR A 291 -10.89 -17.94 -7.97
CA TYR A 291 -10.28 -18.11 -9.29
C TYR A 291 -11.29 -18.49 -10.38
N GLY A 292 -12.10 -19.52 -10.13
CA GLY A 292 -13.05 -20.00 -11.14
C GLY A 292 -14.07 -18.93 -11.55
N THR A 293 -14.64 -18.18 -10.60
CA THR A 293 -15.63 -17.13 -10.90
C THR A 293 -15.00 -15.94 -11.61
N VAL A 294 -13.80 -15.53 -11.20
CA VAL A 294 -13.10 -14.39 -11.83
C VAL A 294 -12.62 -14.75 -13.23
N SER A 295 -12.03 -15.93 -13.42
CA SER A 295 -11.51 -16.37 -14.72
C SER A 295 -12.66 -16.54 -15.74
N GLU A 296 -13.79 -17.12 -15.35
CA GLU A 296 -14.96 -17.25 -16.21
C GLU A 296 -15.62 -15.89 -16.51
N ALA A 297 -15.74 -15.00 -15.50
CA ALA A 297 -16.26 -13.66 -15.72
C ALA A 297 -15.42 -12.86 -16.71
N LEU A 298 -14.10 -12.90 -16.58
CA LEU A 298 -13.19 -12.23 -17.52
C LEU A 298 -13.20 -12.85 -18.91
N ALA A 299 -13.19 -14.20 -18.99
CA ALA A 299 -13.21 -14.91 -20.26
C ALA A 299 -14.47 -14.61 -21.09
N TYR A 300 -15.62 -14.54 -20.42
CA TYR A 300 -16.90 -14.26 -21.06
C TYR A 300 -17.26 -12.77 -21.07
N LYS A 301 -16.35 -11.92 -20.64
CA LYS A 301 -16.51 -10.44 -20.59
C LYS A 301 -17.73 -10.01 -19.78
N LEU A 302 -18.03 -10.74 -18.69
CA LEU A 302 -19.15 -10.48 -17.81
C LEU A 302 -18.73 -9.56 -16.65
N PRO A 303 -19.40 -8.43 -16.42
CA PRO A 303 -19.17 -7.60 -15.24
C PRO A 303 -19.47 -8.36 -13.95
N PHE A 304 -18.62 -8.17 -12.92
CA PHE A 304 -18.72 -8.89 -11.67
C PHE A 304 -18.85 -7.92 -10.48
N VAL A 305 -20.01 -7.93 -9.83
CA VAL A 305 -20.21 -7.29 -8.53
C VAL A 305 -19.72 -8.25 -7.46
N PHE A 306 -18.69 -7.89 -6.76
CA PHE A 306 -18.10 -8.78 -5.75
C PHE A 306 -18.18 -8.21 -4.34
N VAL A 307 -18.25 -9.12 -3.37
CA VAL A 307 -18.18 -8.80 -1.95
C VAL A 307 -16.91 -9.39 -1.39
N ARG A 308 -16.15 -8.62 -0.60
CA ARG A 308 -14.88 -9.06 -0.01
C ARG A 308 -15.07 -10.24 0.92
N ARG A 309 -14.08 -11.11 0.90
CA ARG A 309 -13.92 -12.21 1.86
C ARG A 309 -13.00 -11.76 2.98
N ASP A 310 -13.36 -12.15 4.20
CA ASP A 310 -12.50 -11.92 5.34
C ASP A 310 -11.51 -13.08 5.49
N TYR A 311 -10.23 -12.73 5.69
CA TYR A 311 -9.14 -13.65 6.02
C TYR A 311 -8.76 -14.67 4.91
N PHE A 312 -8.89 -14.30 3.65
CA PHE A 312 -8.42 -15.11 2.54
C PHE A 312 -7.52 -14.29 1.61
N ASN A 313 -6.21 -14.47 1.75
CA ASN A 313 -5.18 -13.64 1.13
C ASN A 313 -4.93 -13.92 -0.36
N GLU A 314 -5.62 -14.85 -0.99
CA GLU A 314 -5.72 -14.98 -2.46
C GLU A 314 -6.54 -13.83 -3.07
N GLU A 315 -7.57 -13.36 -2.37
CA GLU A 315 -8.56 -12.43 -2.91
C GLU A 315 -7.98 -11.14 -3.47
N PRO A 316 -7.03 -10.44 -2.82
CA PRO A 316 -6.46 -9.19 -3.35
C PRO A 316 -5.87 -9.33 -4.75
N PHE A 317 -5.28 -10.48 -5.09
CA PHE A 317 -4.66 -10.75 -6.40
C PHE A 317 -5.70 -10.94 -7.49
N LEU A 318 -6.71 -11.73 -7.21
CA LEU A 318 -7.83 -11.93 -8.13
C LEU A 318 -8.66 -10.67 -8.31
N ARG A 319 -8.86 -9.89 -7.25
CA ARG A 319 -9.53 -8.60 -7.30
C ARG A 319 -8.77 -7.63 -8.18
N ASN A 320 -7.46 -7.48 -7.97
CA ASN A 320 -6.62 -6.61 -8.79
C ASN A 320 -6.68 -7.00 -10.27
N MET A 321 -6.68 -8.31 -10.59
CA MET A 321 -6.85 -8.79 -11.94
C MET A 321 -8.23 -8.40 -12.51
N LEU A 322 -9.30 -8.56 -11.74
CA LEU A 322 -10.66 -8.22 -12.17
C LEU A 322 -10.84 -6.71 -12.40
N GLU A 323 -10.31 -5.89 -11.49
CA GLU A 323 -10.33 -4.43 -11.59
C GLU A 323 -9.47 -3.93 -12.76
N TYR A 324 -8.29 -4.51 -12.95
CA TYR A 324 -7.40 -4.20 -14.07
C TYR A 324 -8.09 -4.34 -15.43
N TYR A 325 -8.83 -5.41 -15.62
CA TYR A 325 -9.60 -5.63 -16.84
C TYR A 325 -10.96 -4.96 -16.85
N GLN A 326 -11.18 -3.99 -15.96
CA GLN A 326 -12.42 -3.19 -15.85
C GLN A 326 -13.67 -4.06 -15.69
N GLY A 327 -13.52 -5.24 -15.08
CA GLY A 327 -14.61 -6.22 -14.92
C GLY A 327 -15.28 -6.17 -13.54
N GLY A 328 -14.77 -5.39 -12.55
CA GLY A 328 -15.16 -5.48 -11.16
C GLY A 328 -15.91 -4.26 -10.61
N VAL A 329 -16.91 -4.51 -9.75
CA VAL A 329 -17.56 -3.52 -8.89
C VAL A 329 -17.58 -4.08 -7.47
N GLU A 330 -16.93 -3.43 -6.53
CA GLU A 330 -16.98 -3.83 -5.13
C GLU A 330 -18.30 -3.41 -4.48
N MET A 331 -18.99 -4.36 -3.81
CA MET A 331 -20.16 -4.13 -2.96
C MET A 331 -19.76 -4.39 -1.50
N ILE A 332 -20.09 -3.47 -0.61
CA ILE A 332 -19.83 -3.69 0.82
C ILE A 332 -20.78 -4.75 1.40
N ARG A 333 -20.28 -5.55 2.35
CA ARG A 333 -21.03 -6.66 2.97
C ARG A 333 -22.37 -6.21 3.56
N ARG A 334 -22.41 -5.01 4.17
CA ARG A 334 -23.66 -4.45 4.68
C ARG A 334 -24.73 -4.32 3.59
N ASP A 335 -24.37 -3.77 2.43
CA ASP A 335 -25.30 -3.51 1.35
C ASP A 335 -25.76 -4.80 0.67
N LEU A 336 -24.90 -5.84 0.62
CA LEU A 336 -25.31 -7.18 0.25
C LEU A 336 -26.42 -7.71 1.15
N LEU A 337 -26.24 -7.63 2.47
CA LEU A 337 -27.14 -8.19 3.48
C LEU A 337 -28.43 -7.38 3.63
N THR A 338 -28.39 -6.08 3.40
CA THR A 338 -29.57 -5.19 3.50
C THR A 338 -30.33 -5.03 2.18
N GLY A 339 -29.82 -5.57 1.07
CA GLY A 339 -30.47 -5.54 -0.23
C GLY A 339 -30.28 -4.24 -1.02
N HIS A 340 -29.29 -3.42 -0.68
CA HIS A 340 -28.95 -2.23 -1.45
C HIS A 340 -28.13 -2.58 -2.70
N TRP A 341 -28.64 -3.48 -3.55
CA TRP A 341 -27.91 -4.01 -4.71
C TRP A 341 -27.98 -3.11 -5.93
N LYS A 342 -29.10 -2.41 -6.11
CA LYS A 342 -29.42 -1.65 -7.32
C LYS A 342 -28.29 -0.75 -7.84
N PRO A 343 -27.66 0.13 -7.04
CA PRO A 343 -26.60 1.01 -7.56
C PRO A 343 -25.39 0.24 -8.10
N TYR A 344 -25.06 -0.89 -7.46
CA TYR A 344 -23.92 -1.72 -7.85
C TYR A 344 -24.20 -2.48 -9.14
N LEU A 345 -25.40 -3.04 -9.28
CA LEU A 345 -25.83 -3.76 -10.47
C LEU A 345 -25.92 -2.83 -11.68
N GLU A 346 -26.53 -1.65 -11.53
CA GLU A 346 -26.62 -0.63 -12.59
C GLU A 346 -25.24 -0.13 -13.01
N ARG A 347 -24.31 0.04 -12.07
CA ARG A 347 -22.92 0.37 -12.36
C ARG A 347 -22.23 -0.78 -13.09
N ALA A 348 -22.40 -2.03 -12.67
CA ALA A 348 -21.77 -3.19 -13.26
C ALA A 348 -22.13 -3.32 -14.74
N ILE A 349 -23.41 -3.25 -15.12
CA ILE A 349 -23.82 -3.39 -16.53
C ILE A 349 -23.33 -2.26 -17.44
N SER A 350 -22.83 -1.15 -16.87
CA SER A 350 -22.19 -0.08 -17.63
C SER A 350 -20.72 -0.37 -17.95
N LEU A 351 -20.11 -1.33 -17.27
CA LEU A 351 -18.73 -1.73 -17.50
C LEU A 351 -18.58 -2.51 -18.80
N LYS A 352 -17.38 -2.44 -19.38
CA LYS A 352 -16.99 -3.23 -20.55
C LYS A 352 -15.68 -3.96 -20.21
N PRO A 353 -15.77 -5.17 -19.64
CA PRO A 353 -14.59 -5.95 -19.34
C PRO A 353 -13.72 -6.13 -20.57
N CYS A 354 -12.42 -5.80 -20.43
CA CYS A 354 -11.50 -5.69 -21.57
C CYS A 354 -10.42 -6.78 -21.57
N TYR A 355 -10.71 -7.98 -21.05
CA TYR A 355 -9.77 -9.08 -21.08
C TYR A 355 -9.46 -9.51 -22.52
N GLU A 356 -8.17 -9.43 -22.91
CA GLU A 356 -7.67 -9.81 -24.23
C GLU A 356 -6.63 -10.94 -24.14
N GLY A 357 -6.37 -11.46 -22.94
CA GLY A 357 -5.52 -12.62 -22.74
C GLY A 357 -6.14 -13.90 -23.33
N GLY A 358 -5.33 -14.92 -23.54
CA GLY A 358 -5.81 -16.22 -24.01
C GLY A 358 -6.70 -16.91 -22.96
N ILE A 359 -7.61 -17.74 -23.41
CA ILE A 359 -8.51 -18.55 -22.56
C ILE A 359 -8.29 -20.07 -22.76
N ASN A 360 -7.21 -20.43 -23.47
CA ASN A 360 -6.83 -21.81 -23.78
C ASN A 360 -5.76 -22.36 -22.81
N GLY A 361 -5.71 -21.84 -21.60
CA GLY A 361 -4.70 -22.26 -20.62
C GLY A 361 -4.76 -23.75 -20.27
N GLY A 362 -5.95 -24.37 -20.33
CA GLY A 362 -6.11 -25.81 -20.11
C GLY A 362 -5.41 -26.65 -21.18
N GLU A 363 -5.53 -26.27 -22.44
CA GLU A 363 -4.86 -26.91 -23.56
C GLU A 363 -3.33 -26.74 -23.47
N VAL A 364 -2.87 -25.51 -23.22
CA VAL A 364 -1.43 -25.18 -23.08
C VAL A 364 -0.83 -25.95 -21.89
N ALA A 365 -1.50 -25.98 -20.74
CA ALA A 365 -1.05 -26.75 -19.58
C ALA A 365 -0.97 -28.25 -19.89
N ALA A 366 -2.00 -28.82 -20.51
CA ALA A 366 -2.00 -30.23 -20.91
C ALA A 366 -0.86 -30.57 -21.86
N GLN A 367 -0.54 -29.69 -22.82
CA GLN A 367 0.60 -29.87 -23.71
C GLN A 367 1.93 -29.88 -22.95
N ILE A 368 2.15 -28.91 -22.05
CA ILE A 368 3.35 -28.84 -21.21
C ILE A 368 3.50 -30.11 -20.35
N LEU A 369 2.40 -30.59 -19.75
CA LEU A 369 2.41 -31.82 -18.96
C LEU A 369 2.78 -33.05 -19.78
N GLN A 370 2.24 -33.19 -21.01
CA GLN A 370 2.58 -34.29 -21.91
C GLN A 370 4.06 -34.23 -22.29
N GLU A 371 4.58 -33.08 -22.66
CA GLU A 371 5.97 -32.91 -23.00
C GLU A 371 6.89 -33.25 -21.81
N THR A 372 6.49 -32.84 -20.61
CA THR A 372 7.23 -33.17 -19.38
C THR A 372 7.23 -34.67 -19.10
N ALA A 373 6.08 -35.34 -19.20
CA ALA A 373 5.96 -36.77 -18.98
C ALA A 373 6.80 -37.60 -19.99
N THR A 374 7.04 -37.08 -21.20
CA THR A 374 7.91 -37.70 -22.19
C THR A 374 9.41 -37.43 -22.00
N GLY A 375 9.78 -36.75 -20.89
CA GLY A 375 11.19 -36.51 -20.54
C GLY A 375 11.76 -35.21 -21.10
N LYS A 376 10.94 -34.32 -21.67
CA LYS A 376 11.39 -32.99 -22.06
C LYS A 376 11.67 -32.17 -20.80
N ASN A 377 12.89 -31.63 -20.72
CA ASN A 377 13.24 -30.68 -19.65
C ASN A 377 12.97 -29.27 -20.13
N TYR A 378 12.20 -28.53 -19.34
CA TYR A 378 12.08 -27.10 -19.56
C TYR A 378 13.28 -26.41 -18.93
N THR A 379 14.09 -25.77 -19.76
CA THR A 379 15.16 -24.89 -19.27
C THR A 379 14.49 -23.62 -18.74
N PRO A 380 14.81 -23.21 -17.49
CA PRO A 380 14.30 -21.94 -16.97
C PRO A 380 14.63 -20.80 -17.94
N ASP A 381 13.67 -19.99 -18.26
CA ASP A 381 13.93 -18.71 -18.93
C ASP A 381 14.87 -17.89 -18.02
N LYS A 382 15.86 -17.18 -18.60
CA LYS A 382 16.74 -16.27 -17.84
C LYS A 382 15.98 -15.25 -16.99
N LEU A 383 14.71 -15.01 -17.32
CA LEU A 383 13.77 -14.20 -16.55
C LEU A 383 13.20 -14.92 -15.31
N SER A 384 13.31 -16.24 -15.19
CA SER A 384 12.73 -16.97 -14.06
C SER A 384 13.36 -16.57 -12.72
N GLY A 385 14.69 -16.36 -12.70
CA GLY A 385 15.41 -15.87 -11.52
C GLY A 385 14.97 -14.45 -11.09
N VAL A 386 14.73 -13.57 -12.07
CA VAL A 386 14.22 -12.21 -11.82
C VAL A 386 12.79 -12.26 -11.31
N ARG A 387 11.95 -13.14 -11.89
CA ARG A 387 10.55 -13.33 -11.41
C ARG A 387 10.51 -13.86 -9.99
N ARG A 388 11.34 -14.82 -9.61
CA ARG A 388 11.45 -15.32 -8.23
C ARG A 388 11.89 -14.22 -7.26
N LEU A 389 12.83 -13.38 -7.68
CA LEU A 389 13.22 -12.21 -6.90
C LEU A 389 12.04 -11.25 -6.74
N CYS A 390 11.27 -11.00 -7.80
CA CYS A 390 10.07 -10.18 -7.76
C CYS A 390 9.00 -10.81 -6.84
N ASP A 391 8.75 -12.10 -6.93
CA ASP A 391 7.81 -12.82 -6.07
C ASP A 391 8.25 -12.78 -4.59
N ALA A 392 9.55 -12.94 -4.31
CA ALA A 392 10.11 -12.80 -2.97
C ALA A 392 10.03 -11.36 -2.46
N ILE A 393 10.24 -10.37 -3.33
CA ILE A 393 10.04 -8.95 -3.01
C ILE A 393 8.57 -8.67 -2.74
N ILE A 394 7.65 -9.17 -3.56
CA ILE A 394 6.20 -9.01 -3.37
C ILE A 394 5.77 -9.69 -2.08
N LEU A 395 6.23 -10.90 -1.79
CA LEU A 395 6.01 -11.56 -0.51
C LEU A 395 6.60 -10.75 0.65
N GLY A 396 7.81 -10.21 0.47
CA GLY A 396 8.44 -9.29 1.41
C GLY A 396 7.63 -8.01 1.64
N PHE A 397 7.05 -7.44 0.58
CA PHE A 397 6.13 -6.31 0.67
C PHE A 397 4.83 -6.68 1.36
N GLN A 398 4.25 -7.82 1.05
CA GLN A 398 3.02 -8.29 1.71
C GLN A 398 3.25 -8.62 3.18
N LEU A 399 4.41 -9.15 3.50
CA LEU A 399 4.88 -9.30 4.88
C LEU A 399 5.43 -7.97 5.45
N GLN A 400 5.25 -6.86 4.72
CA GLN A 400 5.70 -5.50 5.04
C GLN A 400 7.19 -5.41 5.39
N ARG A 401 8.01 -6.13 4.66
CA ARG A 401 9.46 -6.00 4.74
C ARG A 401 9.90 -4.93 3.77
N VAL A 402 10.65 -3.98 4.26
CA VAL A 402 11.16 -2.86 3.46
C VAL A 402 12.24 -3.36 2.49
N PRO A 403 12.12 -3.10 1.15
CA PRO A 403 13.20 -3.39 0.22
C PRO A 403 14.47 -2.61 0.58
N GLY A 404 15.63 -3.25 0.49
CA GLY A 404 16.93 -2.61 0.71
C GLY A 404 17.48 -2.71 2.14
N ARG A 405 16.85 -3.48 3.02
CA ARG A 405 17.51 -4.00 4.24
C ARG A 405 18.14 -5.35 3.96
N ASP A 406 19.13 -5.72 4.79
CA ASP A 406 19.49 -7.12 4.99
C ASP A 406 18.25 -7.85 5.50
N ILE A 407 17.40 -8.18 4.55
CA ILE A 407 16.23 -8.99 4.80
C ILE A 407 16.82 -10.35 5.10
N CYS A 408 16.59 -10.85 6.31
CA CYS A 408 16.63 -12.29 6.52
C CYS A 408 15.53 -12.91 5.66
N ILE A 409 15.89 -13.09 4.43
CA ILE A 409 15.15 -13.88 3.48
C ILE A 409 15.20 -15.30 4.04
N PRO A 410 14.08 -16.04 4.08
CA PRO A 410 14.07 -17.44 4.50
C PRO A 410 15.18 -18.23 3.81
N ASP A 411 15.72 -19.28 4.46
CA ASP A 411 16.85 -20.07 3.97
C ASP A 411 16.71 -20.58 2.53
N TRP A 412 15.49 -20.79 2.04
CA TRP A 412 15.25 -21.14 0.65
C TRP A 412 15.62 -20.02 -0.35
N TYR A 413 15.76 -18.76 0.09
CA TYR A 413 16.31 -17.70 -0.73
C TYR A 413 17.85 -17.75 -0.77
N ALA A 414 18.48 -18.11 0.33
CA ALA A 414 19.92 -18.39 0.35
C ALA A 414 20.27 -19.57 -0.58
N ILE A 415 19.40 -20.56 -0.69
CA ILE A 415 19.52 -21.67 -1.66
C ILE A 415 19.42 -21.11 -3.09
N ALA A 416 18.52 -20.17 -3.36
CA ALA A 416 18.39 -19.53 -4.67
C ALA A 416 19.61 -18.66 -5.03
N GLU A 417 20.21 -17.93 -4.09
CA GLU A 417 21.45 -17.19 -4.30
C GLU A 417 22.61 -18.10 -4.65
N ASN A 418 22.75 -19.23 -3.98
CA ASN A 418 23.81 -20.21 -4.26
C ASN A 418 23.65 -20.87 -5.63
N GLU A 419 22.43 -21.14 -6.08
CA GLU A 419 22.18 -21.75 -7.40
C GLU A 419 22.27 -20.74 -8.55
N LEU A 420 22.02 -19.46 -8.30
CA LEU A 420 22.12 -18.41 -9.33
C LEU A 420 23.54 -17.83 -9.48
N GLY A 421 24.52 -18.27 -8.65
CA GLY A 421 25.88 -17.77 -8.69
C GLY A 421 26.03 -16.31 -8.25
N ILE A 422 25.06 -15.78 -7.53
CA ILE A 422 25.13 -14.46 -6.90
C ILE A 422 25.81 -14.65 -5.55
N SER A 423 27.10 -14.37 -5.49
CA SER A 423 27.86 -14.48 -4.25
C SER A 423 27.32 -13.53 -3.18
N SER A 424 27.00 -14.08 -2.00
CA SER A 424 26.67 -13.32 -0.81
C SER A 424 27.76 -12.30 -0.48
N VAL A 425 27.39 -11.02 -0.38
CA VAL A 425 28.31 -9.96 0.05
C VAL A 425 28.50 -10.09 1.56
N PRO A 426 29.74 -10.19 2.08
CA PRO A 426 29.97 -10.24 3.52
C PRO A 426 29.57 -8.93 4.19
N THR A 427 28.87 -9.02 5.31
CA THR A 427 28.33 -7.95 6.16
C THR A 427 29.40 -7.12 6.86
N SER A 428 30.49 -6.73 6.25
CA SER A 428 31.48 -5.86 6.92
C SER A 428 32.42 -5.10 5.99
N GLN A 429 31.93 -4.67 4.82
CA GLN A 429 32.76 -3.74 4.05
C GLN A 429 31.87 -2.68 3.38
N LYS A 430 32.25 -1.42 3.57
CA LYS A 430 31.93 -0.30 2.69
C LYS A 430 32.28 -0.71 1.27
N THR A 431 31.37 -1.26 0.50
CA THR A 431 31.67 -1.67 -0.86
C THR A 431 30.46 -1.55 -1.73
N GLU A 432 30.72 -0.77 -2.63
CA GLU A 432 30.57 -0.80 -4.08
C GLU A 432 29.17 -0.40 -4.53
N ILE A 433 28.91 0.87 -4.35
CA ILE A 433 28.07 1.70 -5.23
C ILE A 433 28.67 1.72 -6.66
N SER A 434 29.95 1.32 -6.81
CA SER A 434 30.70 1.38 -8.04
C SER A 434 30.08 0.66 -9.26
N PRO A 435 29.49 -0.56 -9.19
CA PRO A 435 28.87 -1.18 -10.36
C PRO A 435 27.54 -0.52 -10.75
N LEU A 436 26.80 -0.03 -9.77
CA LEU A 436 25.53 0.69 -9.98
C LEU A 436 25.76 2.09 -10.56
N MET A 437 26.76 2.81 -10.06
CA MET A 437 27.18 4.08 -10.64
C MET A 437 27.70 3.91 -12.07
N ASN A 438 28.53 2.90 -12.34
CA ASN A 438 29.02 2.62 -13.67
C ASN A 438 27.92 2.25 -14.68
N SER A 439 26.78 1.75 -14.22
CA SER A 439 25.59 1.54 -15.06
C SER A 439 24.88 2.86 -15.39
N CYS A 440 24.61 3.71 -14.39
CA CYS A 440 23.94 5.00 -14.61
C CYS A 440 24.76 5.98 -15.44
N THR A 441 26.09 5.99 -15.28
CA THR A 441 26.99 6.83 -16.09
C THR A 441 27.09 6.40 -17.55
N LYS A 442 26.58 5.23 -17.91
CA LYS A 442 26.42 4.82 -19.31
C LYS A 442 25.17 5.43 -19.95
N ASP A 443 24.11 5.61 -19.18
CA ASP A 443 22.83 6.12 -19.69
C ASP A 443 22.73 7.63 -19.65
N PHE A 444 23.34 8.25 -18.63
CA PHE A 444 23.32 9.69 -18.43
C PHE A 444 24.69 10.27 -18.12
N GLU A 445 25.03 11.37 -18.78
CA GLU A 445 26.11 12.28 -18.41
C GLU A 445 25.60 13.21 -17.29
N ILE A 446 26.30 13.22 -16.13
CA ILE A 446 26.00 14.12 -15.03
C ILE A 446 26.74 15.42 -15.25
N LEU A 447 26.00 16.48 -15.53
CA LEU A 447 26.53 17.82 -15.80
C LEU A 447 26.68 18.65 -14.51
N HIS A 448 25.90 18.33 -13.46
CA HIS A 448 25.94 18.98 -12.16
C HIS A 448 25.38 18.07 -11.09
N GLY A 449 25.92 18.13 -9.85
CA GLY A 449 25.52 17.35 -8.69
C GLY A 449 26.31 16.07 -8.48
N ASP A 450 26.07 15.39 -7.38
CA ASP A 450 26.75 14.14 -6.97
C ASP A 450 25.76 13.06 -6.56
N LEU A 451 26.07 11.78 -6.83
CA LEU A 451 25.23 10.60 -6.57
C LEU A 451 25.78 9.68 -5.48
N GLN A 452 26.95 9.96 -4.91
CA GLN A 452 27.69 8.99 -4.09
C GLN A 452 26.90 8.47 -2.87
N ASP A 453 26.05 9.31 -2.28
CA ASP A 453 25.30 9.01 -1.07
C ASP A 453 23.79 8.78 -1.30
N PHE A 454 23.34 8.64 -2.56
CA PHE A 454 21.93 8.60 -2.92
C PHE A 454 21.56 7.39 -3.79
N PRO A 455 21.52 6.17 -3.20
CA PRO A 455 21.19 4.96 -3.96
C PRO A 455 19.76 4.98 -4.52
N ASP A 456 18.82 5.61 -3.84
CA ASP A 456 17.44 5.82 -4.29
C ASP A 456 17.37 6.70 -5.55
N THR A 457 18.21 7.73 -5.63
CA THR A 457 18.34 8.56 -6.83
C THR A 457 18.93 7.79 -8.00
N ILE A 458 19.90 6.92 -7.75
CA ILE A 458 20.45 6.02 -8.80
C ILE A 458 19.36 5.11 -9.36
N MET A 459 18.50 4.56 -8.51
CA MET A 459 17.35 3.75 -8.95
C MET A 459 16.35 4.57 -9.76
N PHE A 460 16.08 5.81 -9.33
CA PHE A 460 15.22 6.72 -10.08
C PHE A 460 15.78 7.03 -11.48
N LEU A 461 17.09 7.29 -11.60
CA LEU A 461 17.74 7.52 -12.90
C LEU A 461 17.68 6.30 -13.81
N LYS A 462 17.78 5.09 -13.26
CA LYS A 462 17.58 3.87 -14.04
C LYS A 462 16.15 3.76 -14.59
N SER A 463 15.15 3.99 -13.75
CA SER A 463 13.76 4.00 -14.22
C SER A 463 13.51 5.08 -15.27
N LEU A 464 14.19 6.21 -15.17
CA LEU A 464 14.15 7.28 -16.15
C LEU A 464 14.79 6.85 -17.49
N ALA A 465 15.89 6.11 -17.45
CA ALA A 465 16.56 5.58 -18.66
C ALA A 465 15.72 4.55 -19.41
N GLU A 466 14.93 3.77 -18.65
CA GLU A 466 14.08 2.71 -19.20
C GLU A 466 12.82 3.25 -19.92
N LEU A 467 12.47 4.53 -19.78
CA LEU A 467 11.30 5.13 -20.44
C LEU A 467 11.31 5.02 -21.97
N ASP A 468 12.49 4.98 -22.59
CA ASP A 468 12.64 4.91 -24.04
C ASP A 468 12.69 3.47 -24.59
N THR A 469 13.14 2.53 -23.76
CA THR A 469 13.30 1.12 -24.16
C THR A 469 11.99 0.32 -24.05
N ALA A 470 11.00 0.85 -23.38
CA ALA A 470 9.69 0.21 -23.16
C ALA A 470 8.91 -0.07 -24.46
N TYR A 471 9.29 0.56 -25.59
CA TYR A 471 8.65 0.37 -26.88
C TYR A 471 9.01 -0.99 -27.55
N GLU A 472 10.13 -1.60 -27.19
CA GLU A 472 10.59 -2.88 -27.75
C GLU A 472 10.26 -4.10 -26.89
N SER A 473 9.89 -3.91 -25.63
CA SER A 473 9.64 -4.98 -24.64
C SER A 473 8.14 -5.25 -24.37
N GLU A 474 7.26 -5.09 -25.36
CA GLU A 474 5.80 -5.19 -25.21
C GLU A 474 5.27 -6.57 -24.74
N ARG A 475 6.12 -7.54 -24.45
CA ARG A 475 5.66 -8.92 -24.16
C ARG A 475 5.60 -9.32 -22.68
N ASN A 476 6.21 -8.60 -21.72
CA ASN A 476 6.42 -9.16 -20.37
C ASN A 476 6.34 -8.21 -19.18
N ALA A 477 5.86 -6.97 -19.30
CA ALA A 477 5.74 -6.06 -18.13
C ALA A 477 4.31 -5.99 -17.61
N GLU A 478 4.17 -5.86 -16.30
CA GLU A 478 2.88 -5.59 -15.62
C GLU A 478 2.21 -4.36 -16.26
N LYS A 479 1.00 -4.56 -16.78
CA LYS A 479 0.30 -3.55 -17.59
C LYS A 479 0.05 -2.21 -16.89
N HIS A 480 0.15 -2.14 -15.55
CA HIS A 480 -0.04 -0.93 -14.76
C HIS A 480 1.19 -0.03 -14.77
N LEU A 481 2.36 -0.58 -14.52
CA LEU A 481 3.63 0.09 -14.80
C LEU A 481 3.69 0.55 -16.26
N MET A 482 3.14 -0.25 -17.19
CA MET A 482 3.05 0.11 -18.61
C MET A 482 2.20 1.36 -18.86
N ARG A 483 1.13 1.61 -18.13
CA ARG A 483 0.29 2.80 -18.34
C ARG A 483 0.99 4.08 -17.88
N GLU A 484 1.62 4.05 -16.72
CA GLU A 484 2.43 5.15 -16.19
C GLU A 484 3.70 5.34 -17.02
N HIS A 485 4.42 4.26 -17.34
CA HIS A 485 5.58 4.30 -18.24
C HIS A 485 5.21 4.75 -19.66
N LYS A 486 4.08 4.31 -20.21
CA LYS A 486 3.61 4.75 -21.52
C LYS A 486 3.22 6.22 -21.53
N ALA A 487 2.65 6.73 -20.43
CA ALA A 487 2.38 8.15 -20.27
C ALA A 487 3.68 8.97 -20.19
N ALA A 488 4.70 8.41 -19.54
CA ALA A 488 6.00 9.06 -19.37
C ALA A 488 6.95 8.89 -20.58
N ALA A 489 6.74 7.88 -21.43
CA ALA A 489 7.65 7.53 -22.54
C ALA A 489 7.85 8.66 -23.57
N GLY A 490 6.92 9.57 -23.69
CA GLY A 490 7.03 10.74 -24.61
C GLY A 490 7.19 12.08 -23.90
N LEU A 491 7.41 12.06 -22.58
CA LEU A 491 7.39 13.27 -21.74
C LEU A 491 8.62 14.14 -21.93
N PHE A 492 9.80 13.52 -22.14
CA PHE A 492 11.06 14.23 -22.21
C PHE A 492 11.64 14.23 -23.64
N ASN A 493 12.27 15.36 -23.99
CA ASN A 493 13.17 15.45 -25.14
C ASN A 493 14.57 15.04 -24.70
N TRP A 494 15.02 13.86 -25.11
CA TRP A 494 16.30 13.29 -24.70
C TRP A 494 17.55 14.02 -25.22
N GLU A 495 17.39 14.94 -26.17
CA GLU A 495 18.47 15.80 -26.67
C GLU A 495 18.74 16.98 -25.72
N GLU A 496 17.76 17.32 -24.88
CA GLU A 496 17.83 18.44 -23.94
C GLU A 496 18.19 17.96 -22.53
N GLN A 497 18.52 18.92 -21.66
CA GLN A 497 18.92 18.66 -20.29
C GLN A 497 17.71 18.40 -19.41
N ILE A 498 17.86 17.50 -18.45
CA ILE A 498 16.85 17.20 -17.42
C ILE A 498 17.42 17.57 -16.04
N PHE A 499 16.58 18.15 -15.22
CA PHE A 499 16.92 18.56 -13.85
C PHE A 499 16.20 17.66 -12.86
N VAL A 500 16.95 17.05 -11.93
CA VAL A 500 16.39 16.12 -10.95
C VAL A 500 16.58 16.68 -9.56
N ALA A 501 15.50 16.77 -8.80
CA ALA A 501 15.49 17.11 -7.40
C ALA A 501 14.97 15.96 -6.54
N ARG A 502 15.36 15.98 -5.26
CA ARG A 502 15.01 14.98 -4.27
C ARG A 502 14.64 15.67 -2.95
N ALA A 503 13.54 15.24 -2.32
CA ALA A 503 13.11 15.76 -1.03
C ALA A 503 12.53 14.63 -0.17
N PRO A 504 12.99 14.43 1.09
CA PRO A 504 12.52 13.39 1.97
C PRO A 504 11.16 13.75 2.60
N GLY A 505 10.44 12.71 3.07
CA GLY A 505 9.42 12.91 4.09
C GLY A 505 10.02 13.19 5.46
N ARG A 506 9.18 13.25 6.50
CA ARG A 506 9.63 13.51 7.87
C ARG A 506 8.89 12.67 8.91
N LEU A 507 9.56 12.43 10.02
CA LEU A 507 8.98 11.93 11.25
C LEU A 507 8.96 13.08 12.28
N ASP A 508 7.76 13.44 12.76
CA ASP A 508 7.62 14.40 13.85
C ASP A 508 7.97 13.71 15.17
N VAL A 509 9.15 14.04 15.68
CA VAL A 509 9.65 13.49 16.96
C VAL A 509 8.96 14.20 18.11
N MET A 510 8.92 15.53 18.09
CA MET A 510 8.23 16.33 19.11
C MET A 510 7.75 17.67 18.50
N GLY A 511 6.62 18.15 18.97
CA GLY A 511 6.06 19.45 18.62
C GLY A 511 4.79 19.40 17.80
N GLY A 512 4.73 18.56 16.78
CA GLY A 512 3.52 18.22 15.99
C GLY A 512 2.58 19.40 15.70
N ILE A 513 1.32 19.22 16.07
CA ILE A 513 0.26 20.21 15.84
C ILE A 513 0.40 21.53 16.64
N ALA A 514 1.47 21.74 17.37
CA ALA A 514 1.75 23.04 18.02
C ALA A 514 2.54 23.98 17.08
N ASP A 515 2.92 23.54 15.90
CA ASP A 515 3.72 24.30 14.92
C ASP A 515 3.01 25.60 14.47
N TYR A 516 1.71 25.56 14.17
CA TYR A 516 0.95 26.78 13.80
C TYR A 516 0.77 27.76 14.98
N SER A 517 1.06 27.35 16.21
CA SER A 517 1.04 28.19 17.41
C SER A 517 2.42 28.69 17.84
N GLY A 518 3.44 28.61 16.96
CA GLY A 518 4.76 29.14 17.19
C GLY A 518 5.68 28.29 18.08
N SER A 519 5.33 27.01 18.32
CA SER A 519 6.12 26.11 19.17
C SER A 519 7.49 25.80 18.55
N LEU A 520 8.46 25.52 19.45
CA LEU A 520 9.63 24.76 19.06
C LEU A 520 9.20 23.36 18.64
N VAL A 521 9.77 22.84 17.55
CA VAL A 521 9.57 21.45 17.08
C VAL A 521 10.92 20.77 16.87
N LEU A 522 10.91 19.44 16.93
CA LEU A 522 12.05 18.56 16.63
C LEU A 522 11.61 17.56 15.58
N GLN A 523 12.12 17.69 14.37
CA GLN A 523 11.69 16.93 13.20
C GLN A 523 12.86 16.13 12.62
N MET A 524 12.64 14.89 12.24
CA MET A 524 13.64 14.02 11.63
C MET A 524 13.28 13.77 10.17
N PRO A 525 14.11 14.13 9.18
CA PRO A 525 13.88 13.68 7.83
C PRO A 525 14.03 12.17 7.76
N ILE A 526 13.08 11.48 7.11
CA ILE A 526 13.13 10.02 6.93
C ILE A 526 13.98 9.64 5.73
N ARG A 527 14.22 8.35 5.55
CA ARG A 527 14.98 7.84 4.41
C ARG A 527 14.21 7.94 3.10
N GLU A 528 12.91 7.67 3.14
CA GLU A 528 12.01 7.72 2.01
C GLU A 528 11.91 9.14 1.47
N ALA A 529 12.04 9.29 0.13
CA ALA A 529 12.04 10.59 -0.52
C ALA A 529 11.22 10.60 -1.81
N CYS A 530 10.80 11.78 -2.21
CA CYS A 530 10.22 12.07 -3.51
C CYS A 530 11.32 12.55 -4.46
N HIS A 531 11.31 12.01 -5.69
CA HIS A 531 12.14 12.46 -6.80
C HIS A 531 11.28 13.14 -7.85
N VAL A 532 11.75 14.24 -8.38
CA VAL A 532 11.13 14.96 -9.49
C VAL A 532 12.16 15.24 -10.57
N ALA A 533 11.90 14.74 -11.78
CA ALA A 533 12.62 15.14 -12.97
C ALA A 533 11.84 16.23 -13.70
N ALA A 534 12.45 17.34 -13.99
CA ALA A 534 11.86 18.48 -14.72
C ALA A 534 12.68 18.83 -15.95
N GLN A 535 11.99 19.15 -17.02
CA GLN A 535 12.59 19.66 -18.27
C GLN A 535 11.80 20.85 -18.77
N ARG A 536 12.51 21.87 -19.23
CA ARG A 536 11.88 22.97 -19.96
C ARG A 536 12.15 22.82 -21.44
N ASN A 537 11.15 23.03 -22.25
CA ASN A 537 11.20 22.90 -23.69
C ASN A 537 10.59 24.13 -24.35
N HIS A 538 11.30 24.70 -25.35
CA HIS A 538 10.71 25.78 -26.15
C HIS A 538 9.41 25.27 -26.81
N PRO A 539 8.29 26.01 -26.78
CA PRO A 539 6.99 25.54 -27.26
C PRO A 539 7.02 25.01 -28.70
N SER A 540 7.86 25.57 -29.57
CA SER A 540 8.01 25.07 -30.95
C SER A 540 8.73 23.74 -31.10
N LYS A 541 9.44 23.28 -30.08
CA LYS A 541 10.17 21.98 -30.03
C LYS A 541 9.48 20.96 -29.17
N HIS A 542 8.47 21.33 -28.41
CA HIS A 542 7.78 20.45 -27.47
C HIS A 542 6.83 19.51 -28.21
N ARG A 543 6.92 18.22 -27.85
CA ARG A 543 6.05 17.17 -28.38
C ARG A 543 4.83 17.02 -27.47
N LEU A 544 3.83 17.86 -27.72
CA LEU A 544 2.60 17.88 -26.92
C LEU A 544 1.86 16.54 -26.98
N TRP A 545 1.23 16.17 -25.90
CA TRP A 545 0.25 15.09 -25.88
C TRP A 545 -0.92 15.38 -26.84
N LYS A 546 -1.51 14.34 -27.40
CA LYS A 546 -2.56 14.48 -28.44
C LYS A 546 -3.74 15.34 -27.99
N HIS A 547 -4.12 15.27 -26.71
CA HIS A 547 -5.23 16.04 -26.17
C HIS A 547 -4.84 17.51 -25.91
N ALA A 548 -3.62 17.79 -25.47
CA ALA A 548 -3.12 19.16 -25.36
C ALA A 548 -3.04 19.83 -26.75
N LEU A 549 -2.55 19.11 -27.74
CA LEU A 549 -2.51 19.59 -29.12
C LEU A 549 -3.92 19.85 -29.68
N ALA A 550 -4.87 18.96 -29.42
CA ALA A 550 -6.27 19.12 -29.85
C ALA A 550 -6.94 20.33 -29.19
N ARG A 551 -6.66 20.59 -27.89
CA ARG A 551 -7.14 21.77 -27.15
C ARG A 551 -6.63 23.06 -27.81
N GLN A 552 -5.33 23.18 -28.01
CA GLN A 552 -4.73 24.35 -28.66
C GLN A 552 -5.24 24.60 -30.08
N GLN A 553 -5.50 23.52 -30.85
CA GLN A 553 -6.09 23.64 -32.20
C GLN A 553 -7.55 24.11 -32.16
N ALA A 554 -8.32 23.69 -31.16
CA ALA A 554 -9.72 24.07 -30.99
C ALA A 554 -9.86 25.57 -30.58
N GLU A 555 -8.93 26.07 -29.78
CA GLU A 555 -8.93 27.45 -29.29
C GLU A 555 -8.31 28.44 -30.27
N GLY A 556 -7.69 27.97 -31.35
CA GLY A 556 -7.06 28.83 -32.38
C GLY A 556 -5.82 29.59 -31.87
N HIS A 557 -5.27 29.15 -30.74
CA HIS A 557 -4.07 29.70 -30.15
C HIS A 557 -2.82 29.16 -30.88
N GLY A 558 -1.83 30.03 -31.08
CA GLY A 558 -0.50 29.60 -31.50
C GLY A 558 0.12 28.66 -30.42
N SER A 559 1.33 28.17 -30.68
CA SER A 559 2.05 27.30 -29.72
C SER A 559 2.22 27.98 -28.35
N THR A 560 1.31 27.77 -27.42
CA THR A 560 1.38 28.27 -26.04
C THR A 560 2.19 27.29 -25.16
N PRO A 561 2.94 27.79 -24.17
CA PRO A 561 3.64 26.93 -23.22
C PRO A 561 2.65 26.08 -22.43
N VAL A 562 2.97 24.77 -22.29
CA VAL A 562 2.15 23.76 -21.61
C VAL A 562 2.91 23.17 -20.43
N LEU A 563 2.20 22.91 -19.34
CA LEU A 563 2.66 22.08 -18.24
C LEU A 563 2.14 20.65 -18.44
N GLU A 564 3.04 19.68 -18.47
CA GLU A 564 2.70 18.25 -18.49
C GLU A 564 3.35 17.54 -17.31
N ILE A 565 2.55 16.82 -16.52
CA ILE A 565 3.00 16.13 -15.31
C ILE A 565 2.60 14.64 -15.41
N VAL A 566 3.56 13.76 -15.16
CA VAL A 566 3.32 12.33 -14.91
C VAL A 566 3.71 12.02 -13.47
N SER A 567 2.87 11.30 -12.74
CA SER A 567 3.15 10.87 -11.38
C SER A 567 3.00 9.36 -11.25
N TYR A 568 4.07 8.70 -10.80
CA TYR A 568 4.05 7.26 -10.51
C TYR A 568 3.34 6.96 -9.20
N GLY A 569 2.82 5.72 -9.06
CA GLY A 569 2.07 5.30 -7.88
C GLY A 569 0.62 5.80 -7.82
N SER A 570 0.08 6.30 -8.94
CA SER A 570 -1.27 6.85 -9.04
C SER A 570 -2.37 5.85 -8.64
N GLU A 571 -2.15 4.57 -8.88
CA GLU A 571 -3.14 3.53 -8.59
C GLU A 571 -3.32 3.25 -7.09
N LEU A 572 -2.24 3.33 -6.33
CA LEU A 572 -2.31 3.19 -4.86
C LEU A 572 -3.19 4.26 -4.22
N SER A 573 -3.37 5.39 -4.90
CA SER A 573 -4.11 6.55 -4.42
C SER A 573 -5.43 6.78 -5.15
N ASN A 574 -5.80 5.90 -6.09
CA ASN A 574 -7.01 6.00 -6.91
C ASN A 574 -7.13 7.36 -7.62
N ARG A 575 -6.04 7.83 -8.22
CA ARG A 575 -5.93 9.10 -8.96
C ARG A 575 -5.40 8.88 -10.38
N GLY A 576 -5.61 9.84 -11.27
CA GLY A 576 -5.04 9.81 -12.62
C GLY A 576 -3.50 9.94 -12.58
N PRO A 577 -2.74 9.24 -13.45
CA PRO A 577 -1.30 9.35 -13.49
C PRO A 577 -0.79 10.61 -14.19
N THR A 578 -1.63 11.29 -14.94
CA THR A 578 -1.25 12.41 -15.80
C THR A 578 -2.08 13.65 -15.51
N PHE A 579 -1.45 14.79 -15.65
CA PHE A 579 -2.09 16.10 -15.63
C PHE A 579 -1.44 17.01 -16.68
N ASP A 580 -2.23 17.81 -17.38
CA ASP A 580 -1.72 18.86 -18.28
C ASP A 580 -2.60 20.10 -18.23
N MET A 581 -1.97 21.26 -18.45
CA MET A 581 -2.65 22.53 -18.56
C MET A 581 -1.81 23.52 -19.39
N ASP A 582 -2.45 24.51 -19.99
CA ASP A 582 -1.73 25.62 -20.58
C ASP A 582 -1.22 26.56 -19.48
N LEU A 583 0.05 26.98 -19.53
CA LEU A 583 0.61 27.88 -18.53
C LEU A 583 -0.09 29.26 -18.53
N SER A 584 -0.74 29.64 -19.63
CA SER A 584 -1.60 30.81 -19.70
C SER A 584 -2.82 30.75 -18.78
N ASP A 585 -3.28 29.53 -18.42
CA ASP A 585 -4.40 29.33 -17.49
C ASP A 585 -4.07 29.81 -16.07
N PHE A 586 -2.78 29.95 -15.74
CA PHE A 586 -2.35 30.59 -14.50
C PHE A 586 -2.41 32.14 -14.53
N LEU A 587 -2.77 32.73 -15.65
CA LEU A 587 -2.83 34.20 -15.80
C LEU A 587 -4.28 34.69 -15.79
N ASP A 588 -4.48 35.82 -15.15
CA ASP A 588 -5.70 36.64 -15.23
C ASP A 588 -5.32 37.95 -15.91
N GLY A 589 -5.39 37.98 -17.24
CA GLY A 589 -4.77 39.00 -18.08
C GLY A 589 -3.24 38.87 -18.06
N GLU A 590 -2.55 39.92 -17.59
CA GLU A 590 -1.08 39.91 -17.47
C GLU A 590 -0.56 39.52 -16.08
N GLN A 591 -1.45 39.34 -15.10
CA GLN A 591 -1.11 38.99 -13.72
C GLN A 591 -1.36 37.52 -13.41
N PRO A 592 -0.63 36.93 -12.47
CA PRO A 592 -0.96 35.58 -11.97
C PRO A 592 -2.37 35.54 -11.38
N MET A 593 -3.11 34.43 -11.62
CA MET A 593 -4.42 34.26 -11.02
C MET A 593 -4.33 34.24 -9.49
N SER A 594 -5.41 34.65 -8.82
CA SER A 594 -5.47 34.59 -7.36
C SER A 594 -5.44 33.17 -6.85
N TYR A 595 -4.90 32.93 -5.64
CA TYR A 595 -4.87 31.62 -4.99
C TYR A 595 -6.26 31.03 -4.80
N GLU A 596 -7.27 31.84 -4.52
CA GLU A 596 -8.66 31.39 -4.40
C GLU A 596 -9.19 30.84 -5.73
N LYS A 597 -8.89 31.51 -6.85
CA LYS A 597 -9.27 31.05 -8.20
C LYS A 597 -8.55 29.74 -8.55
N ALA A 598 -7.25 29.63 -8.23
CA ALA A 598 -6.48 28.40 -8.40
C ALA A 598 -7.03 27.24 -7.55
N ARG A 599 -7.34 27.50 -6.29
CA ARG A 599 -7.98 26.51 -5.40
C ARG A 599 -9.29 25.98 -5.99
N LYS A 600 -10.12 26.87 -6.52
CA LYS A 600 -11.37 26.49 -7.18
C LYS A 600 -11.09 25.68 -8.44
N TYR A 601 -10.12 26.06 -9.26
CA TYR A 601 -9.73 25.32 -10.47
C TYR A 601 -9.36 23.87 -10.14
N PHE A 602 -8.41 23.63 -9.23
CA PHE A 602 -7.97 22.28 -8.88
C PHE A 602 -8.99 21.45 -8.08
N SER A 603 -10.01 22.09 -7.52
CA SER A 603 -11.09 21.37 -6.81
C SER A 603 -12.19 20.85 -7.72
N GLN A 604 -12.24 21.25 -9.01
CA GLN A 604 -13.29 20.86 -9.95
C GLN A 604 -13.27 19.37 -10.28
N ASP A 605 -12.08 18.78 -10.42
CA ASP A 605 -11.91 17.36 -10.69
C ASP A 605 -11.17 16.66 -9.53
N PRO A 606 -11.88 15.88 -8.70
CA PRO A 606 -11.25 15.15 -7.59
C PRO A 606 -10.11 14.21 -8.01
N SER A 607 -10.13 13.66 -9.23
CA SER A 607 -9.10 12.74 -9.74
C SER A 607 -7.80 13.46 -10.07
N GLN A 608 -7.84 14.76 -10.30
CA GLN A 608 -6.70 15.62 -10.64
C GLN A 608 -6.28 16.56 -9.49
N LYS A 609 -7.00 16.53 -8.37
CA LYS A 609 -6.71 17.40 -7.21
C LYS A 609 -5.25 17.29 -6.73
N TRP A 610 -4.62 16.14 -6.89
CA TRP A 610 -3.23 15.91 -6.54
C TRP A 610 -2.25 16.83 -7.30
N ALA A 611 -2.61 17.24 -8.52
CA ALA A 611 -1.76 18.09 -9.35
C ALA A 611 -1.56 19.49 -8.74
N ALA A 612 -2.45 19.92 -7.83
CA ALA A 612 -2.32 21.18 -7.12
C ALA A 612 -1.00 21.30 -6.32
N TYR A 613 -0.50 20.18 -5.78
CA TYR A 613 0.78 20.15 -5.06
C TYR A 613 1.99 20.42 -5.97
N VAL A 614 1.91 20.01 -7.23
CA VAL A 614 2.98 20.19 -8.21
C VAL A 614 2.78 21.48 -9.01
N ALA A 615 1.65 21.63 -9.68
CA ALA A 615 1.35 22.80 -10.52
C ALA A 615 1.23 24.10 -9.70
N GLY A 616 0.75 24.00 -8.46
CA GLY A 616 0.69 25.12 -7.53
C GLY A 616 2.05 25.73 -7.21
N THR A 617 3.15 24.97 -7.27
CA THR A 617 4.50 25.50 -7.08
C THR A 617 4.86 26.54 -8.14
N ILE A 618 4.43 26.30 -9.38
CA ILE A 618 4.62 27.23 -10.51
C ILE A 618 3.87 28.55 -10.24
N LEU A 619 2.59 28.46 -9.87
CA LEU A 619 1.78 29.64 -9.59
C LEU A 619 2.34 30.47 -8.42
N VAL A 620 2.83 29.79 -7.35
CA VAL A 620 3.46 30.49 -6.22
C VAL A 620 4.75 31.19 -6.66
N LEU A 621 5.59 30.56 -7.48
CA LEU A 621 6.78 31.20 -8.04
C LEU A 621 6.43 32.42 -8.92
N MET A 622 5.36 32.35 -9.70
CA MET A 622 4.86 33.49 -10.50
C MET A 622 4.38 34.64 -9.61
N THR A 623 3.62 34.30 -8.57
CA THR A 623 2.97 35.27 -7.69
C THR A 623 3.96 35.96 -6.75
N GLU A 624 4.82 35.17 -6.10
CA GLU A 624 5.68 35.64 -5.02
C GLU A 624 7.03 36.19 -5.52
N LEU A 625 7.55 35.59 -6.60
CA LEU A 625 8.86 35.96 -7.15
C LEU A 625 8.76 36.69 -8.51
N GLY A 626 7.56 36.86 -9.05
CA GLY A 626 7.33 37.50 -10.34
C GLY A 626 7.91 36.72 -11.53
N VAL A 627 8.14 35.43 -11.38
CA VAL A 627 8.70 34.57 -12.45
C VAL A 627 7.70 34.46 -13.61
N ARG A 628 8.19 34.53 -14.84
CA ARG A 628 7.40 34.26 -16.04
C ARG A 628 7.94 33.01 -16.72
N PHE A 629 7.07 32.08 -17.02
CA PHE A 629 7.40 30.83 -17.70
C PHE A 629 7.00 30.91 -19.17
N GLU A 630 7.99 31.08 -20.03
CA GLU A 630 7.81 31.21 -21.49
C GLU A 630 8.02 29.87 -22.22
N ASP A 631 8.62 28.91 -21.56
CA ASP A 631 8.85 27.57 -22.05
C ASP A 631 7.84 26.58 -21.46
N SER A 632 7.51 25.54 -22.22
CA SER A 632 6.74 24.38 -21.70
C SER A 632 7.56 23.63 -20.66
N ILE A 633 6.86 23.05 -19.67
CA ILE A 633 7.46 22.33 -18.55
C ILE A 633 6.93 20.90 -18.55
N SER A 634 7.84 19.93 -18.63
CA SER A 634 7.53 18.49 -18.47
C SER A 634 8.09 18.00 -17.15
N MET A 635 7.27 17.30 -16.36
CA MET A 635 7.64 16.82 -15.03
C MET A 635 7.26 15.35 -14.82
N LEU A 636 8.22 14.58 -14.28
CA LEU A 636 7.98 13.21 -13.79
C LEU A 636 8.18 13.20 -12.28
N VAL A 637 7.15 12.76 -11.55
CA VAL A 637 7.14 12.65 -10.09
C VAL A 637 7.14 11.18 -9.69
N SER A 638 8.08 10.79 -8.84
CA SER A 638 8.18 9.45 -8.26
C SER A 638 8.45 9.56 -6.77
N SER A 639 7.49 9.17 -5.93
CA SER A 639 7.59 9.31 -4.48
C SER A 639 7.64 7.96 -3.78
N ALA A 640 8.69 7.75 -2.99
CA ALA A 640 8.77 6.64 -2.03
C ALA A 640 8.12 7.01 -0.68
N VAL A 641 7.74 8.28 -0.47
CA VAL A 641 7.01 8.74 0.72
C VAL A 641 5.54 8.38 0.56
N PRO A 642 4.98 7.46 1.37
CA PRO A 642 3.63 6.98 1.15
C PRO A 642 2.57 8.03 1.52
N GLU A 643 1.55 8.15 0.68
CA GLU A 643 0.46 9.10 0.86
C GLU A 643 -0.47 8.74 2.03
N GLY A 644 -0.86 9.75 2.81
CA GLY A 644 -1.84 9.61 3.88
C GLY A 644 -1.35 8.83 5.11
N LYS A 645 -0.03 8.74 5.32
CA LYS A 645 0.59 8.05 6.45
C LYS A 645 1.10 9.01 7.54
N GLY A 646 0.90 10.31 7.40
CA GLY A 646 1.33 11.31 8.38
C GLY A 646 2.85 11.54 8.41
N VAL A 647 3.55 11.21 7.33
CA VAL A 647 5.00 11.38 7.15
C VAL A 647 5.36 12.43 6.08
N SER A 648 4.46 13.37 5.82
CA SER A 648 4.65 14.53 4.94
C SER A 648 4.92 14.22 3.47
N SER A 649 4.12 13.35 2.88
CA SER A 649 4.18 13.09 1.43
C SER A 649 3.87 14.35 0.59
N SER A 650 2.96 15.21 1.03
CA SER A 650 2.64 16.50 0.38
C SER A 650 3.86 17.41 0.32
N ALA A 651 4.46 17.69 1.47
CA ALA A 651 5.63 18.57 1.55
C ALA A 651 6.82 18.04 0.74
N SER A 652 7.06 16.72 0.74
CA SER A 652 8.14 16.13 -0.06
C SER A 652 7.91 16.32 -1.57
N VAL A 653 6.66 16.20 -2.05
CA VAL A 653 6.30 16.45 -3.44
C VAL A 653 6.44 17.93 -3.80
N GLU A 654 5.95 18.83 -2.96
CA GLU A 654 6.05 20.27 -3.17
C GLU A 654 7.51 20.73 -3.22
N VAL A 655 8.32 20.34 -2.22
CA VAL A 655 9.72 20.73 -2.12
C VAL A 655 10.55 20.16 -3.28
N ALA A 656 10.36 18.89 -3.65
CA ALA A 656 11.05 18.30 -4.80
C ALA A 656 10.64 18.99 -6.12
N SER A 657 9.35 19.26 -6.31
CA SER A 657 8.83 19.90 -7.52
C SER A 657 9.33 21.31 -7.67
N MET A 658 9.23 22.13 -6.61
CA MET A 658 9.72 23.51 -6.65
C MET A 658 11.24 23.58 -6.82
N SER A 659 11.99 22.67 -6.19
CA SER A 659 13.45 22.55 -6.36
C SER A 659 13.83 22.22 -7.81
N ALA A 660 13.13 21.27 -8.45
CA ALA A 660 13.39 20.88 -9.83
C ALA A 660 13.07 22.01 -10.81
N ILE A 661 11.95 22.71 -10.60
CA ILE A 661 11.54 23.88 -11.43
C ILE A 661 12.53 25.03 -11.24
N ALA A 662 12.92 25.35 -10.00
CA ALA A 662 13.89 26.39 -9.71
C ALA A 662 15.23 26.10 -10.40
N ALA A 663 15.71 24.84 -10.33
CA ALA A 663 16.93 24.41 -11.02
C ALA A 663 16.82 24.55 -12.54
N ALA A 664 15.69 24.12 -13.14
CA ALA A 664 15.46 24.18 -14.59
C ALA A 664 15.41 25.63 -15.12
N HIS A 665 14.95 26.57 -14.31
CA HIS A 665 14.84 27.96 -14.66
C HIS A 665 15.94 28.86 -14.09
N GLY A 666 16.95 28.26 -13.41
CA GLY A 666 18.11 29.00 -12.88
C GLY A 666 17.75 29.94 -11.73
N LEU A 667 16.68 29.65 -10.99
CA LEU A 667 16.26 30.41 -9.81
C LEU A 667 17.10 30.03 -8.61
N SER A 668 17.63 31.00 -7.89
CA SER A 668 18.35 30.76 -6.63
C SER A 668 17.41 31.06 -5.46
N ILE A 669 16.93 30.04 -4.81
CA ILE A 669 16.00 30.13 -3.67
C ILE A 669 16.68 29.44 -2.48
N SER A 670 16.73 30.10 -1.32
CA SER A 670 17.27 29.44 -0.13
C SER A 670 16.35 28.26 0.30
N PRO A 671 16.89 27.19 0.91
CA PRO A 671 16.05 26.06 1.35
C PRO A 671 14.90 26.48 2.29
N ARG A 672 15.15 27.47 3.16
CA ARG A 672 14.14 28.04 4.06
C ARG A 672 13.04 28.78 3.27
N ASP A 673 13.41 29.65 2.33
CA ASP A 673 12.43 30.42 1.56
C ASP A 673 11.63 29.49 0.63
N LEU A 674 12.28 28.46 0.07
CA LEU A 674 11.63 27.42 -0.71
C LEU A 674 10.57 26.68 0.12
N ALA A 675 10.87 26.32 1.37
CA ALA A 675 9.92 25.69 2.29
C ALA A 675 8.71 26.61 2.58
N LEU A 676 8.94 27.90 2.79
CA LEU A 676 7.87 28.88 3.01
C LEU A 676 6.97 29.06 1.77
N LEU A 677 7.58 29.06 0.57
CA LEU A 677 6.83 29.09 -0.68
C LEU A 677 5.99 27.80 -0.87
N CYS A 678 6.54 26.65 -0.55
CA CYS A 678 5.80 25.37 -0.59
C CYS A 678 4.62 25.35 0.41
N GLN A 679 4.79 25.89 1.62
CA GLN A 679 3.68 26.02 2.58
C GLN A 679 2.53 26.87 1.99
N LYS A 680 2.83 27.91 1.22
CA LYS A 680 1.78 28.71 0.53
C LYS A 680 1.00 27.88 -0.49
N VAL A 681 1.65 26.95 -1.19
CA VAL A 681 0.97 25.99 -2.08
C VAL A 681 -0.07 25.20 -1.28
N GLU A 682 0.36 24.60 -0.18
CA GLU A 682 -0.50 23.73 0.62
C GLU A 682 -1.65 24.51 1.29
N ASN A 683 -1.36 25.65 1.89
CA ASN A 683 -2.36 26.44 2.61
C ASN A 683 -3.36 27.14 1.68
N HIS A 684 -2.92 27.72 0.58
CA HIS A 684 -3.75 28.63 -0.22
C HIS A 684 -4.31 27.98 -1.49
N ILE A 685 -3.56 27.07 -2.13
CA ILE A 685 -3.99 26.42 -3.39
C ILE A 685 -4.63 25.07 -3.12
N VAL A 686 -3.98 24.21 -2.36
CA VAL A 686 -4.53 22.90 -1.97
C VAL A 686 -5.64 23.08 -0.93
N GLY A 687 -5.47 24.02 -0.01
CA GLY A 687 -6.42 24.36 1.04
C GLY A 687 -6.32 23.48 2.28
N ALA A 688 -5.13 22.93 2.55
CA ALA A 688 -4.85 22.21 3.79
C ALA A 688 -4.18 23.18 4.78
N PRO A 689 -4.78 23.44 5.97
CA PRO A 689 -4.30 24.44 6.91
C PRO A 689 -3.11 23.91 7.74
N CYS A 690 -1.96 23.69 7.12
CA CYS A 690 -0.75 23.19 7.78
C CYS A 690 0.10 24.29 8.41
N GLY A 691 1.00 23.90 9.36
CA GLY A 691 2.14 24.71 9.76
C GLY A 691 3.29 24.57 8.75
N VAL A 692 4.52 24.96 9.13
CA VAL A 692 5.67 24.99 8.21
C VAL A 692 6.69 23.86 8.48
N MET A 693 6.52 23.09 9.54
CA MET A 693 7.51 22.10 9.98
C MET A 693 7.82 21.05 8.91
N ASP A 694 6.82 20.66 8.14
CA ASP A 694 6.89 19.63 7.12
C ASP A 694 7.82 20.02 5.97
N GLN A 695 7.53 21.18 5.36
CA GLN A 695 8.30 21.70 4.25
C GLN A 695 9.72 22.09 4.69
N MET A 696 9.85 22.66 5.90
CA MET A 696 11.16 23.02 6.44
C MET A 696 12.04 21.79 6.67
N THR A 697 11.47 20.68 7.16
CA THR A 697 12.24 19.45 7.37
C THR A 697 12.64 18.83 6.04
N SER A 698 11.72 18.80 5.10
CA SER A 698 11.95 18.27 3.75
C SER A 698 13.01 19.07 2.99
N ALA A 699 13.08 20.39 3.22
CA ALA A 699 14.04 21.27 2.58
C ALA A 699 15.39 21.38 3.34
N CYS A 700 15.35 21.57 4.67
CA CYS A 700 16.50 21.99 5.48
C CYS A 700 17.03 20.88 6.41
N GLY A 701 16.39 19.73 6.50
CA GLY A 701 16.80 18.64 7.38
C GLY A 701 18.16 18.01 6.99
N GLU A 702 18.84 17.41 7.97
CA GLU A 702 20.06 16.64 7.73
C GLU A 702 19.90 15.19 8.23
N ALA A 703 20.58 14.27 7.56
CA ALA A 703 20.57 12.87 7.94
C ALA A 703 21.07 12.64 9.37
N ASN A 704 20.36 11.80 10.14
CA ASN A 704 20.69 11.45 11.53
C ASN A 704 20.70 12.63 12.51
N LYS A 705 20.02 13.72 12.18
CA LYS A 705 19.85 14.89 13.03
C LYS A 705 18.39 15.27 13.13
N LEU A 706 18.01 15.91 14.24
CA LEU A 706 16.72 16.54 14.38
C LEU A 706 16.83 18.02 14.02
N LEU A 707 16.00 18.48 13.10
CA LEU A 707 15.84 19.89 12.82
C LEU A 707 15.07 20.53 13.99
N ALA A 708 15.75 21.39 14.76
CA ALA A 708 15.13 22.18 15.81
C ALA A 708 14.76 23.55 15.25
N MET A 709 13.49 23.88 15.22
CA MET A 709 12.99 25.14 14.68
C MET A 709 11.85 25.71 15.49
N VAL A 710 11.76 27.02 15.55
CA VAL A 710 10.58 27.77 16.00
C VAL A 710 9.72 28.02 14.77
N CYS A 711 8.48 27.55 14.77
CA CYS A 711 7.66 27.53 13.55
C CYS A 711 7.09 28.89 13.16
N GLN A 712 7.05 29.82 14.05
CA GLN A 712 6.70 31.22 13.79
C GLN A 712 7.75 32.14 14.45
N PRO A 713 8.56 32.82 13.69
CA PRO A 713 8.52 33.16 12.25
C PRO A 713 9.28 32.17 11.32
N ALA A 714 9.28 30.88 11.59
CA ALA A 714 10.01 29.83 10.86
C ALA A 714 11.54 29.98 10.95
N GLU A 715 12.04 30.05 12.19
CA GLU A 715 13.45 30.20 12.51
C GLU A 715 14.10 28.87 12.86
N ILE A 716 15.18 28.51 12.14
CA ILE A 716 15.98 27.33 12.45
C ILE A 716 16.89 27.65 13.65
N ILE A 717 16.65 26.99 14.78
CA ILE A 717 17.47 27.15 15.99
C ILE A 717 18.76 26.34 15.86
N GLY A 718 18.73 25.23 15.10
CA GLY A 718 19.90 24.40 14.83
C GLY A 718 19.53 22.95 14.54
N LEU A 719 20.58 22.16 14.34
CA LEU A 719 20.49 20.72 14.16
C LEU A 719 20.93 20.01 15.46
N VAL A 720 20.08 19.15 15.98
CA VAL A 720 20.37 18.36 17.18
C VAL A 720 20.83 16.98 16.77
N GLU A 721 22.06 16.63 17.12
CA GLU A 721 22.61 15.29 16.88
C GLU A 721 21.80 14.25 17.65
N ILE A 722 21.41 13.17 16.99
CA ILE A 722 20.81 12.02 17.64
C ILE A 722 21.96 11.21 18.26
N PRO A 723 21.99 11.03 19.59
CA PRO A 723 23.04 10.24 20.25
C PRO A 723 23.10 8.82 19.64
N SER A 724 24.32 8.31 19.44
CA SER A 724 24.54 7.03 18.74
C SER A 724 23.84 5.82 19.38
N HIS A 725 23.54 5.91 20.69
CA HIS A 725 22.82 4.88 21.45
C HIS A 725 21.29 5.01 21.41
N ILE A 726 20.76 6.05 20.76
CA ILE A 726 19.33 6.32 20.61
C ILE A 726 18.92 6.14 19.15
N ARG A 727 17.72 5.63 18.92
CA ARG A 727 17.12 5.50 17.61
C ARG A 727 15.63 5.81 17.63
N PHE A 728 15.15 6.35 16.51
CA PHE A 728 13.73 6.58 16.27
C PHE A 728 13.20 5.68 15.16
N TRP A 729 11.95 5.24 15.30
CA TRP A 729 11.21 4.51 14.29
C TRP A 729 9.85 5.15 14.10
N GLY A 730 9.36 5.15 12.86
CA GLY A 730 7.96 5.41 12.56
C GLY A 730 7.22 4.08 12.37
N ILE A 731 6.04 3.91 12.96
CA ILE A 731 5.19 2.72 12.76
C ILE A 731 3.83 3.17 12.26
N ASP A 732 3.47 2.78 11.03
CA ASP A 732 2.21 3.13 10.41
C ASP A 732 1.05 2.31 11.01
N SER A 733 -0.01 2.97 11.42
CA SER A 733 -1.21 2.32 11.98
C SER A 733 -2.13 1.67 10.92
N GLY A 734 -1.88 1.87 9.63
CA GLY A 734 -2.79 1.45 8.57
C GLY A 734 -4.03 2.32 8.41
N ILE A 735 -4.28 3.22 9.35
CA ILE A 735 -5.37 4.18 9.25
C ILE A 735 -4.90 5.37 8.43
N ARG A 736 -5.61 5.66 7.33
CA ARG A 736 -5.23 6.76 6.44
C ARG A 736 -5.43 8.09 7.17
N HIS A 737 -4.36 8.87 7.29
CA HIS A 737 -4.42 10.23 7.78
C HIS A 737 -5.16 11.13 6.78
N SER A 738 -6.05 11.98 7.26
CA SER A 738 -6.83 12.91 6.43
C SER A 738 -6.56 14.36 6.88
N ILE A 739 -5.64 15.04 6.19
CA ILE A 739 -5.34 16.47 6.44
C ILE A 739 -6.53 17.37 6.04
N GLY A 740 -7.32 16.95 5.08
CA GLY A 740 -8.54 17.66 4.65
C GLY A 740 -9.76 17.36 5.50
N GLY A 741 -9.61 16.53 6.55
CA GLY A 741 -10.69 16.20 7.48
C GLY A 741 -11.07 17.39 8.39
N ALA A 742 -12.32 17.42 8.74
CA ALA A 742 -12.89 18.44 9.61
C ALA A 742 -12.16 18.54 10.97
N ASP A 743 -11.42 17.51 11.38
CA ASP A 743 -10.85 17.39 12.73
C ASP A 743 -9.58 18.22 12.93
N TYR A 744 -8.58 18.12 12.05
CA TYR A 744 -7.35 18.91 12.18
C TYR A 744 -7.59 20.42 12.08
N GLY A 745 -8.34 20.86 11.09
CA GLY A 745 -8.71 22.27 10.92
C GLY A 745 -9.51 22.81 12.11
N SER A 746 -10.36 21.99 12.71
CA SER A 746 -11.14 22.36 13.89
C SER A 746 -10.29 22.52 15.14
N VAL A 747 -9.27 21.68 15.31
CA VAL A 747 -8.33 21.81 16.44
C VAL A 747 -7.50 23.08 16.30
N ARG A 748 -7.06 23.42 15.08
CA ARG A 748 -6.39 24.69 14.78
C ARG A 748 -7.28 25.89 15.10
N ILE A 749 -8.52 25.89 14.61
CA ILE A 749 -9.50 26.93 14.93
C ILE A 749 -9.69 27.07 16.44
N GLY A 750 -9.88 25.95 17.15
CA GLY A 750 -10.06 25.94 18.60
C GLY A 750 -8.86 26.51 19.36
N ALA A 751 -7.64 26.24 18.91
CA ALA A 751 -6.43 26.82 19.49
C ALA A 751 -6.39 28.36 19.33
N PHE A 752 -6.69 28.88 18.13
CA PHE A 752 -6.75 30.30 17.88
C PHE A 752 -7.92 31.00 18.61
N MET A 753 -9.09 30.33 18.73
CA MET A 753 -10.19 30.78 19.58
C MET A 753 -9.74 30.90 21.04
N GLY A 754 -9.06 29.88 21.54
CA GLY A 754 -8.50 29.86 22.90
C GLY A 754 -7.48 30.97 23.14
N CYS A 755 -6.60 31.23 22.19
CA CYS A 755 -5.65 32.35 22.22
C CYS A 755 -6.39 33.69 22.37
N LYS A 756 -7.42 33.92 21.56
CA LYS A 756 -8.23 35.15 21.61
C LYS A 756 -8.95 35.31 22.94
N ILE A 757 -9.47 34.21 23.48
CA ILE A 757 -10.12 34.23 24.79
C ILE A 757 -9.14 34.56 25.90
N ILE A 758 -7.93 33.95 25.91
CA ILE A 758 -6.86 34.23 26.87
C ILE A 758 -6.47 35.70 26.83
N LYS A 759 -6.23 36.24 25.63
CA LYS A 759 -5.93 37.69 25.46
C LYS A 759 -7.03 38.60 26.03
N SER A 760 -8.29 38.25 25.79
CA SER A 760 -9.44 38.97 26.33
C SER A 760 -9.51 38.92 27.85
N ILE A 761 -9.22 37.74 28.45
CA ILE A 761 -9.18 37.56 29.91
C ILE A 761 -8.03 38.38 30.49
N ALA A 762 -6.81 38.26 29.96
CA ALA A 762 -5.66 39.04 30.40
C ALA A 762 -5.92 40.54 30.36
N SER A 763 -6.48 41.04 29.25
CA SER A 763 -6.87 42.44 29.08
C SER A 763 -7.88 42.89 30.13
N SER A 764 -8.80 42.02 30.54
CA SER A 764 -9.81 42.33 31.58
C SER A 764 -9.24 42.36 33.00
N MET A 765 -8.10 41.71 33.23
CA MET A 765 -7.38 41.69 34.50
C MET A 765 -6.42 42.86 34.66
N LEU A 766 -6.08 43.57 33.57
CA LEU A 766 -5.26 44.78 33.68
C LEU A 766 -5.98 45.87 34.45
N PRO A 767 -5.27 46.61 35.30
CA PRO A 767 -5.84 47.75 35.95
C PRO A 767 -6.33 48.75 34.90
N GLN A 768 -7.63 48.93 34.78
CA GLN A 768 -8.15 50.02 33.95
C GLN A 768 -7.53 51.32 34.44
N SER A 769 -6.86 52.06 33.60
CA SER A 769 -6.38 53.36 33.90
C SER A 769 -7.62 54.23 34.32
N LEU A 770 -7.87 54.30 35.61
CA LEU A 770 -8.88 55.17 36.22
C LEU A 770 -8.45 56.60 35.94
N SER A 771 -8.91 57.14 34.84
CA SER A 771 -9.14 58.57 34.78
C SER A 771 -10.26 58.87 35.78
N SER A 772 -9.83 59.40 36.95
CA SER A 772 -10.65 60.10 37.93
C SER A 772 -11.86 59.38 38.55
N ALA A 773 -11.70 58.84 39.70
CA ALA A 773 -12.39 59.09 40.97
C ALA A 773 -12.25 57.90 41.96
N ASN A 774 -11.78 58.27 43.12
CA ASN A 774 -11.81 57.50 44.40
C ASN A 774 -10.59 56.60 44.69
N GLY A 775 -9.74 57.21 45.54
CA GLY A 775 -8.64 56.62 46.28
C GLY A 775 -8.79 55.21 46.78
N VAL A 776 -8.19 54.31 46.07
CA VAL A 776 -7.79 53.00 46.53
C VAL A 776 -6.27 52.97 46.27
N ASN A 777 -5.50 52.67 47.34
CA ASN A 777 -4.05 52.52 47.30
C ASN A 777 -3.67 51.47 46.27
N LEU A 778 -2.92 51.89 45.24
CA LEU A 778 -2.34 51.08 44.15
C LEU A 778 -1.03 50.39 44.56
N ASP A 779 -0.67 50.37 45.83
CA ASP A 779 0.65 49.88 46.31
C ASP A 779 0.71 48.37 46.58
N GLU A 780 -0.27 47.55 46.20
CA GLU A 780 -0.27 46.09 46.46
C GLU A 780 -0.25 45.19 45.19
N LEU A 781 -0.14 45.72 43.99
CA LEU A 781 0.16 44.89 42.81
C LEU A 781 1.65 45.06 42.48
N GLU A 782 2.44 44.03 42.69
CA GLU A 782 3.83 44.00 42.31
C GLU A 782 3.91 44.33 40.78
N ASP A 783 4.69 45.34 40.38
CA ASP A 783 4.87 45.85 39.00
C ASP A 783 5.14 44.71 38.01
N ASP A 784 5.87 43.69 38.44
CA ASP A 784 6.17 42.48 37.64
C ASP A 784 4.92 41.71 37.16
N ASN A 785 3.84 41.76 37.91
CA ASN A 785 2.59 41.04 37.58
C ASN A 785 1.77 41.77 36.50
N VAL A 786 1.88 43.11 36.47
CA VAL A 786 1.23 43.96 35.46
C VAL A 786 1.91 43.79 34.10
N GLU A 787 3.26 43.81 34.06
CA GLU A 787 4.02 43.58 32.82
C GLU A 787 3.71 42.21 32.21
N LEU A 788 3.60 41.15 33.04
CA LEU A 788 3.23 39.82 32.58
C LEU A 788 1.82 39.77 31.98
N LEU A 789 0.83 40.44 32.61
CA LEU A 789 -0.53 40.54 32.10
C LEU A 789 -0.61 41.35 30.79
N GLU A 790 0.20 42.41 30.62
CA GLU A 790 0.30 43.18 29.40
C GLU A 790 0.88 42.32 28.26
N ALA A 791 1.93 41.52 28.53
CA ALA A 791 2.48 40.60 27.60
C ALA A 791 1.47 39.52 27.19
N GLU A 792 0.68 38.99 28.14
CA GLU A 792 -0.37 38.01 27.90
C GLU A 792 -1.57 38.58 27.14
N ALA A 793 -1.93 39.84 27.38
CA ALA A 793 -2.95 40.57 26.62
C ALA A 793 -2.56 40.83 25.18
N SER A 794 -1.26 40.94 24.91
CA SER A 794 -0.70 41.12 23.58
C SER A 794 -0.12 39.82 22.98
N LEU A 795 -0.36 38.64 23.57
CA LEU A 795 0.20 37.36 23.23
C LEU A 795 0.08 37.05 21.74
N ASP A 796 1.18 36.87 21.02
CA ASP A 796 1.17 36.53 19.62
C ASP A 796 0.80 35.07 19.38
N TYR A 797 1.41 34.18 20.16
CA TYR A 797 1.25 32.72 20.04
C TYR A 797 1.09 32.05 21.40
N LEU A 798 0.24 31.01 21.46
CA LEU A 798 -0.02 30.26 22.70
C LEU A 798 1.23 29.65 23.33
N CYS A 799 2.22 29.28 22.53
CA CYS A 799 3.48 28.72 23.03
C CYS A 799 4.33 29.69 23.86
N ASN A 800 4.04 31.01 23.78
CA ASN A 800 4.69 32.05 24.58
C ASN A 800 4.13 32.15 26.00
N LEU A 801 2.97 31.51 26.25
CA LEU A 801 2.41 31.40 27.59
C LEU A 801 3.00 30.20 28.33
N SER A 802 3.47 30.40 29.57
CA SER A 802 4.02 29.33 30.36
C SER A 802 2.93 28.42 30.96
N PRO A 803 3.15 27.10 31.14
CA PRO A 803 2.15 26.17 31.69
C PRO A 803 1.61 26.59 33.07
N HIS A 804 2.49 27.04 33.96
CA HIS A 804 2.02 27.43 35.33
C HIS A 804 1.10 28.66 35.30
N ARG A 805 1.37 29.66 34.47
CA ARG A 805 0.50 30.84 34.29
C ARG A 805 -0.84 30.42 33.70
N TYR A 806 -0.82 29.53 32.69
CA TYR A 806 -2.03 28.98 32.09
C TYR A 806 -2.91 28.30 33.16
N GLU A 807 -2.33 27.41 33.98
CA GLU A 807 -3.12 26.71 35.01
C GLU A 807 -3.62 27.65 36.13
N ALA A 808 -2.77 28.60 36.52
CA ALA A 808 -3.14 29.54 37.61
C ALA A 808 -4.28 30.49 37.22
N LEU A 809 -4.28 31.01 35.96
CA LEU A 809 -5.16 32.13 35.61
C LEU A 809 -6.21 31.77 34.58
N TYR A 810 -5.91 30.89 33.58
CA TYR A 810 -6.75 30.76 32.39
C TYR A 810 -7.46 29.42 32.26
N ALA A 811 -6.87 28.32 32.71
CA ALA A 811 -7.37 26.98 32.45
C ALA A 811 -8.81 26.75 32.84
N LYS A 812 -9.24 27.29 34.00
CA LYS A 812 -10.60 27.17 34.51
C LYS A 812 -11.60 28.13 33.83
N MET A 813 -11.10 29.18 33.17
CA MET A 813 -11.89 30.20 32.51
C MET A 813 -12.18 29.88 31.05
N LEU A 814 -11.39 28.99 30.42
CA LEU A 814 -11.64 28.56 29.05
C LEU A 814 -12.79 27.56 29.03
N PRO A 815 -13.75 27.71 28.11
CA PRO A 815 -14.79 26.70 27.89
C PRO A 815 -14.18 25.42 27.33
N GLU A 816 -14.81 24.29 27.58
CA GLU A 816 -14.40 23.04 26.91
C GLU A 816 -14.65 23.10 25.42
N THR A 817 -15.88 23.49 25.04
CA THR A 817 -16.31 23.72 23.67
C THR A 817 -17.01 25.07 23.56
N MET A 818 -17.07 25.62 22.32
CA MET A 818 -17.79 26.83 22.01
C MET A 818 -18.30 26.82 20.58
N LEU A 819 -19.59 27.16 20.41
CA LEU A 819 -20.21 27.31 19.10
C LEU A 819 -19.58 28.48 18.34
N GLY A 820 -19.33 28.32 17.05
CA GLY A 820 -18.69 29.35 16.22
C GLY A 820 -19.43 30.68 16.22
N ASP A 821 -20.78 30.66 16.12
CA ASP A 821 -21.58 31.87 16.18
C ASP A 821 -21.46 32.60 17.54
N THR A 822 -21.40 31.86 18.63
CA THR A 822 -21.21 32.43 19.98
C THR A 822 -19.83 33.09 20.11
N PHE A 823 -18.78 32.45 19.54
CA PHE A 823 -17.44 33.02 19.56
C PHE A 823 -17.35 34.30 18.72
N LEU A 824 -17.85 34.26 17.47
CA LEU A 824 -17.84 35.41 16.56
C LEU A 824 -18.63 36.59 17.17
N SER A 825 -19.77 36.34 17.78
CA SER A 825 -20.57 37.39 18.43
C SER A 825 -19.86 38.04 19.61
N LYS A 826 -19.02 37.30 20.37
CA LYS A 826 -18.38 37.78 21.58
C LYS A 826 -16.97 38.34 21.38
N TYR A 827 -16.19 37.71 20.50
CA TYR A 827 -14.75 37.97 20.33
C TYR A 827 -14.39 38.48 18.92
N GLY A 828 -15.34 38.47 18.00
CA GLY A 828 -15.07 38.75 16.59
C GLY A 828 -14.31 37.59 15.91
N ASP A 829 -13.31 37.92 15.12
CA ASP A 829 -12.50 36.89 14.44
C ASP A 829 -11.39 36.35 15.35
N HIS A 830 -10.98 35.09 15.09
CA HIS A 830 -9.86 34.40 15.76
C HIS A 830 -8.46 34.83 15.26
N ASN A 831 -8.40 35.64 14.19
CA ASN A 831 -7.17 36.19 13.57
C ASN A 831 -6.24 35.15 12.92
N ASP A 832 -6.70 33.94 12.59
CA ASP A 832 -5.95 33.01 11.74
C ASP A 832 -6.26 33.28 10.27
N SER A 833 -5.22 33.61 9.48
CA SER A 833 -5.39 33.93 8.05
C SER A 833 -5.67 32.70 7.17
N VAL A 834 -5.56 31.50 7.71
CA VAL A 834 -5.65 30.23 6.96
C VAL A 834 -7.01 29.55 7.15
N THR A 835 -7.63 29.72 8.32
CA THR A 835 -8.88 29.03 8.64
C THR A 835 -10.03 30.03 8.83
N VAL A 836 -11.27 29.55 8.64
CA VAL A 836 -12.49 30.32 8.79
C VAL A 836 -13.43 29.60 9.76
N ILE A 837 -14.00 30.34 10.71
CA ILE A 837 -14.94 29.80 11.70
C ILE A 837 -16.30 29.56 11.04
N ASP A 838 -16.80 28.32 11.09
CA ASP A 838 -18.17 27.99 10.72
C ASP A 838 -19.12 28.34 11.89
N HIS A 839 -20.07 29.22 11.63
CA HIS A 839 -21.07 29.67 12.58
C HIS A 839 -21.86 28.55 13.28
N ARG A 840 -22.08 27.44 12.56
CA ARG A 840 -22.95 26.34 13.00
C ARG A 840 -22.19 25.21 13.71
N ARG A 841 -20.86 25.29 13.74
CA ARG A 841 -20.01 24.23 14.29
C ARG A 841 -19.63 24.52 15.73
N ASP A 842 -19.65 23.48 16.56
CA ASP A 842 -19.11 23.50 17.91
C ASP A 842 -17.62 23.10 17.88
N TYR A 843 -16.76 23.92 18.47
CA TYR A 843 -15.32 23.75 18.48
C TYR A 843 -14.81 23.42 19.86
N GLY A 844 -13.96 22.40 20.02
CA GLY A 844 -13.14 22.23 21.20
C GLY A 844 -12.23 23.45 21.37
N VAL A 845 -12.16 24.03 22.58
CA VAL A 845 -11.33 25.22 22.86
C VAL A 845 -10.26 24.94 23.89
N ARG A 846 -10.60 24.38 25.05
CA ARG A 846 -9.67 24.20 26.17
C ARG A 846 -8.52 23.26 25.83
N ALA A 847 -8.79 22.09 25.27
CA ALA A 847 -7.76 21.11 24.93
C ALA A 847 -6.85 21.60 23.79
N PRO A 848 -7.38 22.13 22.65
CA PRO A 848 -6.56 22.73 21.60
C PRO A 848 -5.71 23.91 22.05
N ALA A 849 -6.20 24.75 22.96
CA ALA A 849 -5.42 25.85 23.52
C ALA A 849 -4.33 25.39 24.48
N ARG A 850 -4.64 24.40 25.31
CA ARG A 850 -3.69 23.83 26.26
C ARG A 850 -2.53 23.12 25.59
N HIS A 851 -2.78 22.43 24.48
CA HIS A 851 -1.79 21.59 23.80
C HIS A 851 -0.50 22.36 23.46
N PRO A 852 -0.51 23.45 22.66
CA PRO A 852 0.72 24.16 22.27
C PRO A 852 1.48 24.77 23.46
N ILE A 853 0.80 25.17 24.52
CA ILE A 853 1.40 25.73 25.74
C ILE A 853 2.27 24.67 26.43
N TYR A 854 1.73 23.48 26.64
CA TYR A 854 2.47 22.38 27.26
C TYR A 854 3.46 21.73 26.30
N GLU A 855 3.11 21.64 25.03
CA GLU A 855 3.99 21.00 24.04
C GLU A 855 5.29 21.75 23.85
N ASN A 856 5.24 23.06 23.76
CA ASN A 856 6.46 23.87 23.68
C ASN A 856 7.39 23.65 24.89
N PHE A 857 6.83 23.45 26.09
CA PHE A 857 7.60 23.08 27.26
C PHE A 857 8.17 21.66 27.14
N ARG A 858 7.36 20.67 26.72
CA ARG A 858 7.80 19.29 26.52
C ARG A 858 8.92 19.20 25.50
N VAL A 859 8.83 19.93 24.38
CA VAL A 859 9.87 19.94 23.35
C VAL A 859 11.18 20.52 23.88
N LYS A 860 11.14 21.61 24.64
CA LYS A 860 12.34 22.20 25.27
C LYS A 860 12.98 21.22 26.26
N ALA A 861 12.19 20.57 27.10
CA ALA A 861 12.65 19.55 28.04
C ALA A 861 13.23 18.33 27.29
N PHE A 862 12.55 17.84 26.25
CA PHE A 862 13.02 16.73 25.44
C PHE A 862 14.35 17.04 24.77
N LYS A 863 14.50 18.21 24.14
CA LYS A 863 15.75 18.65 23.54
C LYS A 863 16.91 18.69 24.55
N ALA A 864 16.66 19.24 25.74
CA ALA A 864 17.67 19.34 26.78
C ALA A 864 18.09 17.95 27.31
N LEU A 865 17.15 17.05 27.51
CA LEU A 865 17.41 15.68 27.94
C LEU A 865 18.11 14.87 26.85
N LEU A 866 17.70 14.94 25.60
CA LEU A 866 18.22 14.14 24.48
C LEU A 866 19.74 14.32 24.33
N THR A 867 20.22 15.53 24.44
CA THR A 867 21.65 15.84 24.29
C THR A 867 22.54 15.35 25.44
N SER A 868 21.94 15.01 26.59
CA SER A 868 22.64 14.60 27.81
C SER A 868 22.26 13.21 28.34
N ALA A 869 21.27 12.55 27.69
CA ALA A 869 20.74 11.29 28.17
C ALA A 869 21.73 10.14 27.99
N THR A 870 22.26 9.64 29.13
CA THR A 870 23.14 8.49 29.18
C THR A 870 22.64 7.37 30.09
N SER A 871 21.74 7.69 31.05
CA SER A 871 21.15 6.72 31.96
C SER A 871 19.78 6.26 31.51
N ASP A 872 19.34 5.09 31.97
CA ASP A 872 18.00 4.57 31.68
C ASP A 872 16.88 5.44 32.22
N GLU A 873 17.08 6.07 33.40
CA GLU A 873 16.08 7.00 33.94
C GLU A 873 15.88 8.20 33.02
N GLN A 874 16.93 8.74 32.42
CA GLN A 874 16.84 9.85 31.46
C GLN A 874 16.14 9.41 30.16
N LEU A 875 16.43 8.20 29.70
CA LEU A 875 15.76 7.64 28.52
C LEU A 875 14.28 7.37 28.77
N ILE A 876 13.93 6.88 29.96
CA ILE A 876 12.53 6.72 30.41
C ILE A 876 11.84 8.08 30.47
N ALA A 877 12.51 9.13 30.98
CA ALA A 877 11.96 10.48 31.02
C ALA A 877 11.69 11.05 29.61
N LEU A 878 12.59 10.79 28.64
CA LEU A 878 12.33 11.12 27.23
C LEU A 878 11.08 10.41 26.70
N GLY A 879 10.93 9.14 27.01
CA GLY A 879 9.76 8.34 26.62
C GLY A 879 8.45 8.87 27.24
N GLU A 880 8.49 9.29 28.50
CA GLU A 880 7.34 9.86 29.19
C GLU A 880 6.87 11.16 28.53
N LEU A 881 7.78 12.01 28.06
CA LEU A 881 7.40 13.23 27.33
C LEU A 881 6.69 12.91 26.01
N LEU A 882 7.09 11.82 25.33
CA LEU A 882 6.37 11.33 24.14
C LEU A 882 4.96 10.85 24.47
N TYR A 883 4.79 10.07 25.53
CA TYR A 883 3.47 9.62 25.97
C TYR A 883 2.56 10.80 26.36
N GLN A 884 3.07 11.80 27.07
CA GLN A 884 2.32 13.00 27.41
C GLN A 884 1.87 13.77 26.17
N CYS A 885 2.73 13.85 25.15
CA CYS A 885 2.38 14.43 23.86
C CYS A 885 1.25 13.63 23.19
N HIS A 886 1.34 12.29 23.14
CA HIS A 886 0.32 11.42 22.60
C HIS A 886 -1.05 11.62 23.28
N PHE A 887 -1.09 11.61 24.59
CA PHE A 887 -2.33 11.85 25.34
C PHE A 887 -2.91 13.24 25.08
N SER A 888 -2.05 14.24 24.89
CA SER A 888 -2.48 15.59 24.55
C SER A 888 -3.12 15.67 23.14
N TYR A 889 -2.61 14.90 22.16
CA TYR A 889 -3.24 14.73 20.85
C TYR A 889 -4.63 14.09 20.97
N SER A 890 -4.74 13.00 21.72
CA SER A 890 -6.02 12.31 21.93
C SER A 890 -7.04 13.20 22.63
N ALA A 891 -6.61 14.05 23.59
CA ALA A 891 -7.45 15.05 24.23
C ALA A 891 -7.96 16.12 23.26
N CYS A 892 -7.22 16.43 22.20
CA CYS A 892 -7.66 17.33 21.12
C CYS A 892 -8.58 16.63 20.08
N GLY A 893 -8.86 15.32 20.26
CA GLY A 893 -9.66 14.56 19.29
C GLY A 893 -8.88 14.06 18.07
N LEU A 894 -7.54 14.10 18.10
CA LEU A 894 -6.65 13.69 17.01
C LEU A 894 -6.04 12.29 17.23
N GLY A 895 -6.49 11.54 18.24
CA GLY A 895 -6.20 10.12 18.42
C GLY A 895 -6.92 9.25 17.41
N SER A 896 -6.50 8.00 17.29
CA SER A 896 -7.22 6.97 16.55
C SER A 896 -7.00 5.61 17.21
N ASP A 897 -7.96 4.69 17.04
CA ASP A 897 -7.84 3.34 17.61
C ASP A 897 -6.53 2.65 17.22
N GLY A 898 -6.02 2.92 15.99
CA GLY A 898 -4.79 2.34 15.52
C GLY A 898 -3.56 2.93 16.17
N THR A 899 -3.45 4.26 16.24
CA THR A 899 -2.30 4.94 16.88
C THR A 899 -2.28 4.68 18.38
N ASP A 900 -3.43 4.74 19.06
CA ASP A 900 -3.54 4.49 20.49
C ASP A 900 -3.17 3.04 20.84
N ARG A 901 -3.57 2.08 19.99
CA ARG A 901 -3.19 0.67 20.14
C ARG A 901 -1.69 0.45 19.96
N LEU A 902 -1.06 1.07 18.95
CA LEU A 902 0.38 0.99 18.75
C LEU A 902 1.15 1.57 19.95
N VAL A 903 0.76 2.74 20.44
CA VAL A 903 1.38 3.34 21.63
C VAL A 903 1.22 2.45 22.85
N LYS A 904 0.03 1.87 23.06
CA LYS A 904 -0.21 0.91 24.14
C LYS A 904 0.68 -0.33 24.03
N LEU A 905 0.89 -0.86 22.81
CA LEU A 905 1.79 -1.98 22.61
C LEU A 905 3.22 -1.64 22.96
N VAL A 906 3.71 -0.44 22.62
CA VAL A 906 5.05 0.03 23.04
C VAL A 906 5.14 0.13 24.56
N GLN A 907 4.12 0.67 25.23
CA GLN A 907 4.05 0.72 26.70
C GLN A 907 4.11 -0.69 27.32
N GLU A 908 3.33 -1.63 26.78
CA GLU A 908 3.33 -3.02 27.27
C GLU A 908 4.69 -3.69 27.07
N MET A 909 5.36 -3.42 25.97
CA MET A 909 6.73 -3.93 25.70
C MET A 909 7.75 -3.33 26.68
N GLN A 910 7.64 -2.05 26.97
CA GLN A 910 8.50 -1.34 27.96
C GLN A 910 8.33 -1.91 29.37
N HIS A 911 7.10 -2.24 29.77
CA HIS A 911 6.77 -2.69 31.13
C HIS A 911 6.74 -4.22 31.27
N SER A 912 6.85 -4.97 30.18
CA SER A 912 6.87 -6.43 30.28
C SER A 912 8.15 -6.90 30.98
N LYS A 913 8.00 -7.36 32.21
CA LYS A 913 9.05 -7.99 33.02
C LYS A 913 9.36 -9.38 32.48
N LEU A 914 9.93 -9.45 31.30
CA LEU A 914 10.48 -10.70 30.76
C LEU A 914 11.90 -10.86 31.31
N SER A 915 12.03 -11.74 32.26
CA SER A 915 13.22 -12.23 32.97
C SER A 915 14.20 -11.17 33.47
N LYS A 916 14.71 -11.36 34.67
CA LYS A 916 15.66 -10.47 35.43
C LYS A 916 17.01 -10.15 34.74
N SER A 917 17.18 -10.46 33.45
CA SER A 917 18.40 -10.26 32.68
C SER A 917 18.26 -9.47 31.39
N GLU A 918 17.05 -9.03 31.00
CA GLU A 918 16.85 -8.28 29.76
C GLU A 918 15.98 -7.05 30.03
N ASP A 919 16.61 -5.91 30.17
CA ASP A 919 15.94 -4.62 30.32
C ASP A 919 15.18 -4.27 29.04
N GLY A 920 14.01 -3.64 29.18
CA GLY A 920 13.25 -3.08 28.07
C GLY A 920 14.13 -2.10 27.28
N THR A 921 14.03 -2.12 25.94
CA THR A 921 14.85 -1.27 25.06
C THR A 921 14.08 -0.18 24.34
N LEU A 922 12.74 -0.21 24.43
CA LEU A 922 11.85 0.85 23.97
C LEU A 922 11.45 1.74 25.14
N TYR A 923 11.43 3.05 24.94
CA TYR A 923 11.23 4.03 26.01
C TYR A 923 9.93 4.80 25.91
N GLY A 924 9.42 5.07 24.70
CA GLY A 924 8.20 5.84 24.52
C GLY A 924 7.71 5.89 23.08
N ALA A 925 6.48 6.35 22.90
CA ALA A 925 5.86 6.51 21.61
C ALA A 925 4.79 7.61 21.61
N LYS A 926 4.59 8.25 20.45
CA LYS A 926 3.53 9.26 20.22
C LYS A 926 3.06 9.28 18.78
N ILE A 927 1.90 9.84 18.54
CA ILE A 927 1.42 10.18 17.19
C ILE A 927 2.38 11.16 16.52
N THR A 928 2.65 10.99 15.24
CA THR A 928 3.45 11.89 14.42
C THR A 928 2.59 12.69 13.43
N GLY A 929 2.97 13.92 13.15
CA GLY A 929 2.29 14.80 12.20
C GLY A 929 0.92 15.29 12.69
N GLY A 930 -0.08 15.35 11.81
CA GLY A 930 -1.38 15.95 12.08
C GLY A 930 -2.36 15.11 12.92
N GLY A 931 -2.05 13.85 13.24
CA GLY A 931 -2.96 12.97 13.99
C GLY A 931 -4.09 12.37 13.14
N SER A 932 -5.16 11.89 13.77
CA SER A 932 -6.33 11.25 13.13
C SER A 932 -5.97 10.02 12.29
N GLY A 933 -5.01 9.23 12.72
CA GLY A 933 -4.43 8.08 12.00
C GLY A 933 -2.96 8.29 11.64
N GLY A 934 -2.48 7.60 10.62
CA GLY A 934 -1.10 7.65 10.16
C GLY A 934 -0.12 6.91 11.06
N THR A 935 1.02 7.49 11.29
CA THR A 935 2.20 6.89 11.91
C THR A 935 2.37 7.32 13.38
N ILE A 936 2.97 6.46 14.20
CA ILE A 936 3.54 6.85 15.50
C ILE A 936 5.05 6.95 15.42
N CYS A 937 5.66 7.85 16.21
CA CYS A 937 7.09 7.91 16.44
C CYS A 937 7.42 7.14 17.73
N VAL A 938 8.41 6.26 17.66
CA VAL A 938 8.90 5.46 18.79
C VAL A 938 10.35 5.78 19.06
N ILE A 939 10.72 5.93 20.34
CA ILE A 939 12.12 6.07 20.78
C ILE A 939 12.60 4.81 21.49
N GLY A 940 13.81 4.36 21.20
CA GLY A 940 14.44 3.22 21.85
C GLY A 940 15.97 3.28 21.79
N ARG A 941 16.64 2.28 22.38
CA ARG A 941 18.08 2.11 22.20
C ARG A 941 18.41 1.74 20.75
N ASN A 942 19.52 2.25 20.24
CA ASN A 942 20.04 1.83 18.95
C ASN A 942 20.76 0.50 19.09
N CYS A 943 20.02 -0.58 19.16
CA CYS A 943 20.54 -1.94 19.27
C CYS A 943 19.64 -2.91 18.51
N GLN A 944 20.18 -4.08 18.20
CA GLN A 944 19.44 -5.13 17.48
C GLN A 944 18.15 -5.53 18.20
N ARG A 945 18.18 -5.61 19.53
CA ARG A 945 17.01 -5.94 20.34
C ARG A 945 15.85 -4.97 20.17
N SER A 946 16.12 -3.66 20.12
CA SER A 946 15.10 -2.64 19.86
C SER A 946 14.50 -2.78 18.47
N SER A 947 15.33 -3.01 17.46
CA SER A 947 14.86 -3.27 16.08
C SER A 947 14.04 -4.56 16.00
N GLU A 948 14.42 -5.60 16.75
CA GLU A 948 13.64 -6.84 16.87
C GLU A 948 12.30 -6.62 17.58
N GLN A 949 12.24 -5.76 18.59
CA GLN A 949 10.99 -5.38 19.25
C GLN A 949 10.05 -4.60 18.33
N ILE A 950 10.58 -3.78 17.44
CA ILE A 950 9.80 -3.00 16.46
C ILE A 950 9.45 -3.82 15.23
N LEU A 951 10.46 -4.48 14.67
CA LEU A 951 10.37 -5.25 13.44
C LEU A 951 10.17 -6.72 13.76
N GLU A 952 9.34 -7.40 13.01
CA GLU A 952 9.40 -8.85 12.96
C GLU A 952 10.66 -9.23 12.19
N THR A 953 11.77 -9.48 12.87
CA THR A 953 12.89 -10.11 12.22
C THR A 953 12.58 -11.57 12.01
N ALA A 954 12.43 -11.96 10.74
CA ALA A 954 12.51 -13.35 10.34
C ALA A 954 13.96 -13.86 10.43
N ILE A 955 14.64 -13.60 11.56
CA ILE A 955 15.85 -14.33 11.92
C ILE A 955 15.38 -15.44 12.84
N MET A 956 14.80 -16.46 12.28
CA MET A 956 14.52 -17.68 13.02
C MET A 956 15.00 -18.88 12.24
N PHE A 957 16.34 -19.03 12.06
CA PHE A 957 16.82 -20.30 11.52
C PHE A 957 18.14 -20.82 12.10
N ILE A 958 18.74 -20.23 13.13
CA ILE A 958 19.96 -20.82 13.68
C ILE A 958 19.92 -21.18 15.18
N TYR A 959 18.92 -20.72 15.95
CA TYR A 959 18.85 -21.05 17.38
C TYR A 959 17.46 -21.49 17.85
N ILE A 960 17.15 -22.77 17.64
CA ILE A 960 15.87 -23.42 17.99
C ILE A 960 15.58 -23.52 19.50
N TYR A 961 16.48 -23.07 20.40
CA TYR A 961 16.33 -23.39 21.82
C TYR A 961 16.15 -22.24 22.82
N ILE A 962 16.14 -20.94 22.41
CA ILE A 962 16.15 -19.85 23.40
C ILE A 962 15.02 -18.82 23.28
N TYR A 963 14.20 -18.78 22.21
CA TYR A 963 13.25 -17.68 22.01
C TYR A 963 11.78 -18.07 22.00
N ILE A 964 11.23 -18.41 23.18
CA ILE A 964 9.77 -18.62 23.33
C ILE A 964 8.97 -17.34 23.64
N TYR A 965 9.60 -16.16 23.87
CA TYR A 965 8.88 -15.02 24.47
C TYR A 965 9.15 -13.61 23.87
N ALA A 966 9.52 -13.44 22.64
CA ALA A 966 9.61 -12.09 22.06
C ALA A 966 8.36 -11.74 21.24
N PHE A 967 7.34 -11.16 21.86
CA PHE A 967 6.18 -10.58 21.19
C PHE A 967 6.52 -9.17 20.71
N GLN A 968 6.66 -8.97 19.43
CA GLN A 968 7.02 -7.71 18.80
C GLN A 968 5.78 -6.81 18.59
N VAL A 969 5.96 -5.48 18.63
CA VAL A 969 4.87 -4.50 18.47
C VAL A 969 4.13 -4.70 17.15
N GLN A 970 4.86 -4.87 16.05
CA GLN A 970 4.29 -5.03 14.72
C GLN A 970 3.38 -6.26 14.60
N ASN A 971 3.81 -7.41 15.11
CA ASN A 971 3.01 -8.63 15.11
C ASN A 971 1.81 -8.57 16.03
N ARG A 972 1.99 -8.00 17.22
CA ARG A 972 0.89 -7.83 18.16
C ARG A 972 -0.16 -6.87 17.61
N TYR A 973 0.26 -5.83 16.90
CA TYR A 973 -0.65 -4.93 16.22
C TYR A 973 -1.39 -5.63 15.08
N LYS A 974 -0.68 -6.39 14.23
CA LYS A 974 -1.29 -7.20 13.17
C LYS A 974 -2.30 -8.21 13.73
N SER A 975 -1.94 -8.92 14.78
CA SER A 975 -2.85 -9.90 15.42
C SER A 975 -4.13 -9.25 15.95
N ALA A 976 -4.05 -7.98 16.35
CA ALA A 976 -5.18 -7.25 16.90
C ALA A 976 -6.03 -6.52 15.84
N THR A 977 -5.46 -6.16 14.69
CA THR A 977 -6.11 -5.31 13.67
C THR A 977 -6.21 -5.96 12.29
N GLY A 978 -5.47 -7.04 12.04
CA GLY A 978 -5.30 -7.63 10.71
C GLY A 978 -4.34 -6.87 9.79
N TYR A 979 -3.85 -5.70 10.21
CA TYR A 979 -2.93 -4.86 9.44
C TYR A 979 -1.51 -5.00 9.96
N LEU A 980 -0.56 -5.31 9.07
CA LEU A 980 0.85 -5.33 9.38
C LEU A 980 1.45 -3.93 9.15
N PRO A 981 1.91 -3.24 10.20
CA PRO A 981 2.42 -1.89 10.09
C PRO A 981 3.65 -1.78 9.19
N PHE A 982 3.69 -0.75 8.34
CA PHE A 982 4.94 -0.32 7.72
C PHE A 982 5.82 0.37 8.77
N VAL A 983 7.12 0.12 8.75
CA VAL A 983 8.07 0.73 9.67
C VAL A 983 9.04 1.63 8.92
N PHE A 984 9.00 2.92 9.25
CA PHE A 984 9.98 3.90 8.78
C PHE A 984 11.21 3.83 9.67
N GLU A 985 12.36 3.67 9.05
CA GLU A 985 13.63 3.57 9.75
C GLU A 985 14.75 4.18 8.91
N GLY A 986 15.63 4.88 9.58
CA GLY A 986 16.73 5.61 8.94
C GLY A 986 16.31 7.03 8.57
N SER A 987 17.29 7.76 8.09
CA SER A 987 17.19 9.19 7.80
C SER A 987 17.96 9.52 6.53
N SER A 988 17.57 10.56 5.82
CA SER A 988 18.24 11.07 4.64
C SER A 988 18.27 12.61 4.64
N PRO A 989 19.19 13.26 3.92
CA PRO A 989 19.27 14.71 3.93
C PRO A 989 18.12 15.36 3.17
N GLY A 990 17.76 16.56 3.56
CA GLY A 990 16.78 17.43 2.88
C GLY A 990 17.24 17.91 1.51
N ALA A 991 16.30 18.50 0.78
CA ALA A 991 16.53 18.99 -0.58
C ALA A 991 17.65 20.04 -0.68
N GLY A 992 17.81 20.89 0.32
CA GLY A 992 18.90 21.89 0.35
C GLY A 992 20.28 21.28 0.37
N LYS A 993 20.45 20.08 1.00
CA LYS A 993 21.71 19.36 1.02
C LYS A 993 21.94 18.55 -0.26
N PHE A 994 20.88 18.00 -0.83
CA PHE A 994 20.92 17.32 -2.11
C PHE A 994 21.23 18.30 -3.26
N GLY A 995 20.63 19.50 -3.22
CA GLY A 995 20.66 20.44 -4.33
C GLY A 995 19.84 19.93 -5.51
N TYR A 996 20.48 19.80 -6.67
CA TYR A 996 19.86 19.20 -7.85
C TYR A 996 20.90 18.47 -8.71
N LEU A 997 20.45 17.50 -9.48
CA LEU A 997 21.23 16.94 -10.57
C LEU A 997 20.84 17.58 -11.88
N LYS A 998 21.82 17.85 -12.74
CA LYS A 998 21.61 18.21 -14.13
C LYS A 998 22.21 17.11 -14.99
N ILE A 999 21.36 16.45 -15.75
CA ILE A 999 21.74 15.28 -16.53
C ILE A 999 21.42 15.47 -18.02
N ARG A 1000 22.16 14.75 -18.86
CA ARG A 1000 21.90 14.63 -20.29
C ARG A 1000 22.01 13.15 -20.67
N ARG A 1001 21.16 12.67 -21.56
CA ARG A 1001 21.26 11.31 -22.06
C ARG A 1001 22.51 11.10 -22.88
N THR A 1002 23.24 10.01 -22.61
CA THR A 1002 24.36 9.58 -23.45
C THR A 1002 23.79 8.91 -24.68
N ILE A 1003 24.00 9.50 -25.85
CA ILE A 1003 23.64 8.89 -27.14
C ILE A 1003 24.71 7.80 -27.40
N PRO A 1004 24.32 6.54 -27.60
CA PRO A 1004 25.29 5.53 -28.02
C PRO A 1004 25.84 5.92 -29.39
N ASN A 1005 27.18 6.07 -29.48
CA ASN A 1005 27.87 6.25 -30.77
C ASN A 1005 27.65 5.06 -31.69
#